data_fd767115f5b9a58407e3076e768de9ce
#
_entry.id   fd767115f5b9a58407e3076e768de9ce
#
_cell.length_a   1.000
_cell.length_b   1.000
_cell.length_c   1.000
_cell.angle_alpha   90.00
_cell.angle_beta   90.00
_cell.angle_gamma   90.00
#
_symmetry.space_group_name_H-M   'P 1'
#
loop_
_entity.id
_entity.type
_entity.pdbx_description
1 polymer ?
#
loop_
_entity_poly.entity_id
_entity_poly.type
_entity_poly.pdbx_seq_one_letter_code
_entity_poly.pdbx_strand_id
1 'polypeptide(L)'
;MMKIYKAMMRLPLFLLLVAATGCDYNDIPVNDGDIVLEILDDDGNAIEGITQTFAFGANHSYTVRSSNINYVKITKPKGWLCELVPSSRHFSITAPQFSDLNSDASGEVIIDIAHQTGRTLQVKIPVATIENDILLTIDPDEIAGTQVFAFGRRKEYAFMSQNVASVDLAVPKGWKAEADLKKNVMTVSAPAEDSEYEKTGKLVVTPRSLRGTAGTATTIALELSTELPVIIFDKVAYNCEFGKSTEIPFTAKNVADAEISQLPAGWNADLRLAENKLVVTAPALDTDTSFAALDALTLRLTSKSGLEADITVNLGLGLSTLEHMKALSTALKGGLVTVGKVKSGAVALMNDIDLSSVNEPILLGDADEAHAVAFPFDGQNHTLTYHITAAENLASNSMLGLIGHLAPTASVSNLTINATIVTTQKTKSICGALAAVNKGATVRNVKANVTFSCKADISGKYDAASVWGGLIGQSETAVYSDILVTGSTELTYMWRFGGIVGELTPYSEGSFSKCENQMNIDMPFFMTASNCEYGGITAGNSLSNWTYTDLTNRGDITWSFLNAQKDNESYIYALGGILGRGYGTLVNCRNYGKLEGNDRYQSRRIGGVVGGSGDNNDKQYSLRMDNCHNYGEISTSSTMTGGLIGMAEKGEDNLIQNCTNEGNVMTAKNGKDANTIAGFMGAAYGKNTLVNCVNRGTVSGNPRYRAAGLIGNIPGGGTVTITNCRNEGAMNFKDTNSGKLFPLVAGLIILEKENSKAVIRTSANTGAITLTTASEYVIQPVYIFQPPYDGKPDAQDTVDCDQITKDESAATKITVIKE
;
A
#
# COMPACT_ATOMS: atom_id res chain seq x y z
N MET A 1 -19.13 -0.18 36.00
CA MET A 1 -18.72 -0.37 37.41
C MET A 1 -17.21 -0.49 37.42
N MET A 2 -16.57 0.61 37.52
CA MET A 2 -15.89 1.13 38.72
C MET A 2 -14.99 0.12 39.43
N LYS A 3 -13.66 0.29 39.31
CA LYS A 3 -12.84 0.58 40.48
C LYS A 3 -11.47 1.16 40.11
N ILE A 4 -11.28 2.32 40.61
CA ILE A 4 -10.10 3.15 40.76
C ILE A 4 -9.12 2.47 41.72
N TYR A 5 -7.79 2.50 41.43
CA TYR A 5 -6.80 2.52 42.49
C TYR A 5 -5.72 3.60 42.23
N LYS A 6 -5.78 4.60 43.12
CA LYS A 6 -4.68 5.54 43.36
C LYS A 6 -3.55 4.82 44.09
N ALA A 7 -2.32 5.10 43.74
CA ALA A 7 -1.22 5.06 44.66
C ALA A 7 -0.32 6.27 44.48
N MET A 8 -0.37 7.14 45.48
CA MET A 8 0.61 8.18 45.78
C MET A 8 1.87 7.56 46.34
N MET A 9 3.04 8.17 46.04
CA MET A 9 4.14 8.47 46.98
C MET A 9 5.44 8.53 46.23
N ARG A 10 6.36 9.40 46.43
CA ARG A 10 6.85 10.40 47.38
C ARG A 10 8.04 11.08 46.76
N LEU A 11 8.08 12.38 46.79
CA LEU A 11 9.30 13.16 46.57
C LEU A 11 10.26 12.97 47.78
N PRO A 12 11.54 13.07 47.54
CA PRO A 12 12.39 13.77 48.48
C PRO A 12 13.01 15.03 47.88
N LEU A 13 12.73 16.09 48.53
CA LEU A 13 13.33 17.39 48.47
C LEU A 13 14.81 17.29 48.94
N PHE A 14 15.77 17.71 48.12
CA PHE A 14 17.13 17.99 48.57
C PHE A 14 17.45 19.46 48.36
N LEU A 15 17.50 20.17 49.48
CA LEU A 15 17.99 21.53 49.62
C LEU A 15 19.52 21.49 49.65
N LEU A 16 20.21 22.20 48.79
CA LEU A 16 21.63 22.45 48.94
C LEU A 16 21.90 23.93 49.11
N LEU A 17 22.42 24.24 50.27
CA LEU A 17 22.89 25.54 50.71
C LEU A 17 24.24 25.85 50.06
N VAL A 18 24.38 27.03 49.48
CA VAL A 18 25.68 27.54 48.98
C VAL A 18 26.15 28.59 49.93
N ALA A 19 27.32 28.38 50.47
CA ALA A 19 28.09 29.43 51.16
C ALA A 19 29.12 30.02 50.21
N ALA A 20 29.07 31.33 50.09
CA ALA A 20 30.07 32.10 49.34
C ALA A 20 31.18 32.59 50.26
N THR A 21 32.44 32.50 49.78
CA THR A 21 33.48 33.44 50.15
C THR A 21 34.37 33.71 48.96
N GLY A 22 34.58 34.98 48.71
CA GLY A 22 35.29 35.50 47.56
C GLY A 22 36.81 35.61 47.71
N CYS A 23 37.44 35.95 46.63
CA CYS A 23 38.43 37.03 46.49
C CYS A 23 38.99 37.13 45.05
N ASP A 24 39.22 38.35 44.66
CA ASP A 24 39.68 38.89 43.39
C ASP A 24 40.88 38.25 42.71
N TYR A 25 40.81 38.14 41.37
CA TYR A 25 41.86 38.64 40.48
C TYR A 25 41.33 38.85 39.06
N ASN A 26 41.74 39.90 38.38
CA ASN A 26 41.38 40.31 37.01
C ASN A 26 41.84 39.25 36.02
N ASP A 27 40.94 38.56 35.42
CA ASP A 27 41.11 37.95 34.13
C ASP A 27 39.78 38.06 33.39
N ILE A 28 39.86 38.12 32.05
CA ILE A 28 38.72 38.17 31.12
C ILE A 28 37.67 37.18 31.60
N PRO A 29 36.41 37.54 31.80
CA PRO A 29 35.42 36.60 32.30
C PRO A 29 35.19 35.49 31.30
N VAL A 30 35.89 34.39 31.47
CA VAL A 30 35.43 33.10 31.00
C VAL A 30 34.10 32.91 31.73
N ASN A 31 33.05 32.83 31.01
CA ASN A 31 31.70 32.57 31.54
C ASN A 31 31.75 31.21 32.26
N ASP A 32 32.07 31.22 33.58
CA ASP A 32 32.25 30.02 34.40
C ASP A 32 30.92 29.47 34.95
N GLY A 33 29.84 29.70 34.18
CA GLY A 33 28.54 29.15 34.47
C GLY A 33 28.55 27.63 34.42
N ASP A 34 27.66 27.03 35.16
CA ASP A 34 27.50 25.58 35.17
C ASP A 34 27.13 25.05 33.76
N ILE A 35 27.67 23.89 33.42
CA ILE A 35 27.23 23.16 32.22
C ILE A 35 25.82 22.70 32.51
N VAL A 36 24.90 23.09 31.65
CA VAL A 36 23.52 22.64 31.73
C VAL A 36 23.17 21.97 30.43
N LEU A 37 22.63 20.80 30.50
CA LEU A 37 21.91 20.16 29.43
C LEU A 37 20.68 19.48 30.00
N GLU A 38 19.53 20.01 29.73
CA GLU A 38 18.24 19.39 30.02
C GLU A 38 17.55 19.08 28.71
N ILE A 39 17.10 17.86 28.55
CA ILE A 39 16.32 17.43 27.41
C ILE A 39 14.89 17.20 27.90
N LEU A 40 13.95 17.90 27.31
CA LEU A 40 12.58 18.01 27.79
C LEU A 40 11.60 17.43 26.75
N ASP A 41 10.60 16.74 27.25
CA ASP A 41 9.45 16.31 26.45
C ASP A 41 8.53 17.50 26.07
N ASP A 42 7.44 17.20 25.36
CA ASP A 42 6.46 18.20 24.92
C ASP A 42 5.73 18.89 26.09
N ASP A 43 5.66 18.25 27.25
CA ASP A 43 5.07 18.79 28.48
C ASP A 43 6.09 19.61 29.32
N GLY A 44 7.35 19.62 28.86
CA GLY A 44 8.44 20.37 29.53
C GLY A 44 9.11 19.63 30.68
N ASN A 45 8.91 18.31 30.81
CA ASN A 45 9.55 17.49 31.81
C ASN A 45 10.90 16.97 31.32
N ALA A 46 11.90 16.89 32.19
CA ALA A 46 13.18 16.30 31.84
C ALA A 46 13.07 14.79 31.63
N ILE A 47 13.65 14.30 30.54
CA ILE A 47 13.59 12.88 30.16
C ILE A 47 14.82 12.07 30.60
N GLU A 48 15.79 12.68 31.28
CA GLU A 48 16.95 11.99 31.80
C GLU A 48 16.57 10.89 32.81
N GLY A 49 17.11 9.70 32.60
CA GLY A 49 16.80 8.51 33.43
C GLY A 49 15.39 7.95 33.23
N ILE A 50 14.56 8.57 32.40
CA ILE A 50 13.21 8.09 32.08
C ILE A 50 13.26 7.34 30.76
N THR A 51 12.82 6.07 30.74
CA THR A 51 12.81 5.28 29.53
C THR A 51 11.87 5.88 28.49
N GLN A 52 12.42 6.28 27.36
CA GLN A 52 11.67 6.74 26.21
C GLN A 52 11.31 5.55 25.33
N THR A 53 10.04 5.39 25.04
CA THR A 53 9.52 4.27 24.25
C THR A 53 9.14 4.72 22.85
N PHE A 54 9.54 3.94 21.86
CA PHE A 54 9.36 4.27 20.44
C PHE A 54 8.69 3.11 19.71
N ALA A 55 7.80 3.40 18.79
CA ALA A 55 7.55 2.45 17.72
C ALA A 55 8.82 2.31 16.87
N PHE A 56 9.08 1.13 16.30
CA PHE A 56 10.20 0.96 15.39
C PHE A 56 10.14 1.93 14.22
N GLY A 57 11.25 2.57 13.91
CA GLY A 57 11.36 3.59 12.89
C GLY A 57 10.81 4.97 13.27
N ALA A 58 10.20 5.11 14.44
CA ALA A 58 9.67 6.39 14.91
C ALA A 58 10.80 7.36 15.27
N ASN A 59 10.55 8.62 15.00
CA ASN A 59 11.38 9.74 15.44
C ASN A 59 10.62 10.56 16.48
N HIS A 60 11.24 10.83 17.60
CA HIS A 60 10.74 11.78 18.59
C HIS A 60 11.71 12.95 18.71
N SER A 61 11.14 14.11 18.81
CA SER A 61 11.86 15.37 18.96
C SER A 61 11.64 15.93 20.35
N TYR A 62 12.68 16.47 20.94
CA TYR A 62 12.73 16.97 22.31
C TYR A 62 13.28 18.39 22.32
N THR A 63 12.81 19.19 23.25
CA THR A 63 13.34 20.52 23.47
C THR A 63 14.59 20.46 24.33
N VAL A 64 15.59 21.26 24.02
CA VAL A 64 16.86 21.32 24.75
C VAL A 64 17.03 22.66 25.46
N ARG A 65 17.36 22.58 26.72
CA ARG A 65 17.91 23.72 27.47
C ARG A 65 19.39 23.46 27.72
N SER A 66 20.22 24.32 27.26
CA SER A 66 21.66 24.14 27.38
C SER A 66 22.42 25.45 27.64
N SER A 67 23.48 25.37 28.43
CA SER A 67 24.43 26.46 28.60
C SER A 67 25.83 25.92 28.75
N ASN A 68 26.82 26.69 28.29
CA ASN A 68 28.25 26.42 28.46
C ASN A 68 28.74 25.08 27.89
N ILE A 69 28.18 24.68 26.74
CA ILE A 69 28.57 23.46 26.06
C ILE A 69 29.54 23.78 24.92
N ASN A 70 30.74 23.20 24.91
CA ASN A 70 31.70 23.32 23.85
C ASN A 70 31.91 22.04 23.05
N TYR A 71 31.73 20.91 23.69
CA TYR A 71 31.89 19.59 23.08
C TYR A 71 30.75 18.67 23.47
N VAL A 72 30.27 17.95 22.50
CA VAL A 72 29.22 16.94 22.67
C VAL A 72 29.62 15.65 21.99
N LYS A 73 29.53 14.56 22.69
CA LYS A 73 29.65 13.21 22.14
C LYS A 73 28.40 12.42 22.51
N ILE A 74 27.76 11.84 21.53
CA ILE A 74 26.59 10.99 21.74
C ILE A 74 26.99 9.55 21.49
N THR A 75 26.85 8.74 22.52
CA THR A 75 26.92 7.27 22.41
C THR A 75 25.49 6.74 22.44
N LYS A 76 25.17 5.87 21.54
CA LYS A 76 23.81 5.37 21.33
C LYS A 76 23.80 3.89 21.04
N PRO A 77 22.70 3.19 21.29
CA PRO A 77 22.58 1.79 20.94
C PRO A 77 22.68 1.60 19.41
N LYS A 78 23.06 0.42 19.01
CA LYS A 78 23.27 0.11 17.59
C LYS A 78 21.95 0.23 16.81
N GLY A 79 22.01 0.92 15.67
CA GLY A 79 20.84 1.16 14.81
C GLY A 79 20.02 2.40 15.17
N TRP A 80 20.18 2.96 16.37
CA TRP A 80 19.53 4.20 16.76
C TRP A 80 20.21 5.41 16.15
N LEU A 81 19.43 6.42 15.82
CA LEU A 81 19.96 7.70 15.37
C LEU A 81 19.61 8.77 16.41
N CYS A 82 20.57 9.62 16.71
CA CYS A 82 20.38 10.73 17.63
C CYS A 82 21.06 11.97 17.05
N GLU A 83 20.36 13.08 17.09
CA GLU A 83 20.89 14.37 16.66
C GLU A 83 20.60 15.40 17.76
N LEU A 84 21.67 16.03 18.24
CA LEU A 84 21.59 17.12 19.20
C LEU A 84 22.14 18.39 18.57
N VAL A 85 21.31 19.40 18.48
CA VAL A 85 21.69 20.73 17.98
C VAL A 85 21.43 21.75 19.08
N PRO A 86 22.41 22.01 19.97
CA PRO A 86 22.21 22.90 21.14
C PRO A 86 21.81 24.33 20.74
N SER A 87 22.32 24.81 19.60
CA SER A 87 21.99 26.15 19.07
C SER A 87 20.52 26.28 18.62
N SER A 88 19.90 25.22 18.19
CA SER A 88 18.47 25.19 17.81
C SER A 88 17.55 24.69 18.93
N ARG A 89 18.13 24.37 20.09
CA ARG A 89 17.39 23.79 21.22
C ARG A 89 16.61 22.52 20.87
N HIS A 90 17.21 21.72 19.99
CA HIS A 90 16.57 20.53 19.46
C HIS A 90 17.42 19.29 19.70
N PHE A 91 16.77 18.23 20.15
CA PHE A 91 17.32 16.89 20.22
C PHE A 91 16.32 15.91 19.63
N SER A 92 16.78 15.02 18.77
CA SER A 92 15.91 13.98 18.23
C SER A 92 16.51 12.61 18.45
N ILE A 93 15.65 11.65 18.68
CA ILE A 93 15.96 10.23 18.74
C ILE A 93 15.10 9.52 17.72
N THR A 94 15.75 8.75 16.85
CA THR A 94 15.05 7.88 15.90
C THR A 94 15.34 6.43 16.25
N ALA A 95 14.29 5.66 16.45
CA ALA A 95 14.39 4.23 16.69
C ALA A 95 14.83 3.50 15.41
N PRO A 96 15.52 2.36 15.54
CA PRO A 96 15.90 1.55 14.40
C PRO A 96 14.67 1.05 13.63
N GLN A 97 14.85 0.76 12.36
CA GLN A 97 13.80 0.11 11.55
C GLN A 97 13.54 -1.30 12.06
N PHE A 98 12.28 -1.72 12.06
CA PHE A 98 11.90 -3.06 12.51
C PHE A 98 12.64 -4.18 11.76
N SER A 99 12.91 -3.97 10.48
CA SER A 99 13.65 -4.90 9.62
C SER A 99 15.16 -4.94 9.86
N ASP A 100 15.73 -3.99 10.61
CA ASP A 100 17.16 -4.01 10.97
C ASP A 100 17.42 -4.92 12.17
N LEU A 101 17.57 -6.20 11.91
CA LEU A 101 17.79 -7.23 12.92
C LEU A 101 19.13 -7.11 13.65
N ASN A 102 20.04 -6.29 13.14
CA ASN A 102 21.33 -6.03 13.79
C ASN A 102 21.30 -4.83 14.75
N SER A 103 20.15 -4.17 14.87
CA SER A 103 19.97 -3.05 15.80
C SER A 103 19.57 -3.52 17.19
N ASP A 104 19.93 -2.72 18.20
CA ASP A 104 19.52 -2.96 19.59
C ASP A 104 18.09 -2.46 19.78
N ALA A 105 17.22 -3.31 20.33
CA ALA A 105 15.83 -2.95 20.64
C ALA A 105 15.72 -2.00 21.84
N SER A 106 16.72 -1.93 22.69
CA SER A 106 16.79 -1.05 23.85
C SER A 106 18.23 -0.75 24.22
N GLY A 107 18.42 0.26 25.02
CA GLY A 107 19.74 0.63 25.52
C GLY A 107 19.72 2.03 26.15
N GLU A 108 20.86 2.65 26.21
CA GLU A 108 20.98 4.02 26.69
C GLU A 108 21.60 4.91 25.62
N VAL A 109 20.98 6.05 25.39
CA VAL A 109 21.62 7.18 24.71
C VAL A 109 22.37 7.96 25.78
N ILE A 110 23.70 8.03 25.64
CA ILE A 110 24.59 8.71 26.57
C ILE A 110 25.13 9.94 25.86
N ILE A 111 24.89 11.09 26.44
CA ILE A 111 25.36 12.38 25.93
C ILE A 111 26.44 12.89 26.89
N ASP A 112 27.69 12.76 26.47
CA ASP A 112 28.82 13.32 27.15
C ASP A 112 29.08 14.74 26.65
N ILE A 113 29.06 15.68 27.52
CA ILE A 113 29.35 17.08 27.20
C ILE A 113 30.49 17.61 28.02
N ALA A 114 31.25 18.48 27.43
CA ALA A 114 32.35 19.13 28.08
C ALA A 114 32.42 20.63 27.77
N HIS A 115 32.87 21.38 28.73
CA HIS A 115 33.22 22.79 28.62
C HIS A 115 34.75 22.92 28.42
N GLN A 116 35.17 24.04 27.85
CA GLN A 116 36.59 24.32 27.62
C GLN A 116 37.44 24.36 28.90
N THR A 117 36.82 24.49 30.05
CA THR A 117 37.49 24.44 31.38
C THR A 117 37.72 23.04 31.88
N GLY A 118 37.38 22.00 31.13
CA GLY A 118 37.56 20.59 31.51
C GLY A 118 36.40 20.03 32.36
N ARG A 119 35.40 20.82 32.69
CA ARG A 119 34.17 20.28 33.33
C ARG A 119 33.41 19.41 32.38
N THR A 120 32.82 18.36 32.88
CA THR A 120 32.03 17.41 32.09
C THR A 120 30.66 17.15 32.77
N LEU A 121 29.69 16.89 31.95
CA LEU A 121 28.37 16.40 32.38
C LEU A 121 27.96 15.26 31.47
N GLN A 122 27.31 14.26 32.03
CA GLN A 122 26.76 13.13 31.26
C GLN A 122 25.27 13.06 31.51
N VAL A 123 24.51 13.04 30.43
CA VAL A 123 23.05 12.82 30.43
C VAL A 123 22.78 11.44 29.87
N LYS A 124 21.96 10.67 30.55
CA LYS A 124 21.58 9.32 30.15
C LYS A 124 20.09 9.21 29.91
N ILE A 125 19.72 8.74 28.76
CA ILE A 125 18.33 8.56 28.36
C ILE A 125 18.14 7.09 27.98
N PRO A 126 17.51 6.30 28.82
CA PRO A 126 17.14 4.95 28.45
C PRO A 126 16.12 4.98 27.29
N VAL A 127 16.34 4.14 26.30
CA VAL A 127 15.46 4.03 25.14
C VAL A 127 15.05 2.58 24.93
N ALA A 128 13.83 2.39 24.51
CA ALA A 128 13.30 1.06 24.16
C ALA A 128 12.33 1.16 22.99
N THR A 129 12.35 0.15 22.14
CA THR A 129 11.34 0.03 21.09
C THR A 129 10.14 -0.78 21.59
N ILE A 130 8.97 -0.41 21.08
CA ILE A 130 7.74 -1.17 21.27
C ILE A 130 7.44 -1.85 19.93
N GLU A 131 7.30 -3.13 19.95
CA GLU A 131 6.76 -3.87 18.81
C GLU A 131 5.24 -3.76 18.81
N ASN A 132 4.67 -3.69 17.61
CA ASN A 132 3.22 -3.82 17.44
C ASN A 132 2.75 -5.19 17.93
N ASP A 133 1.49 -5.30 18.31
CA ASP A 133 0.91 -6.55 18.75
C ASP A 133 1.19 -7.67 17.74
N ILE A 134 1.74 -8.75 18.26
CA ILE A 134 2.07 -9.95 17.51
C ILE A 134 0.90 -10.90 17.71
N LEU A 135 0.03 -10.96 16.73
CA LEU A 135 -1.21 -11.72 16.84
C LEU A 135 -1.22 -12.88 15.84
N LEU A 136 -1.58 -14.03 16.31
CA LEU A 136 -2.01 -15.17 15.50
C LEU A 136 -3.32 -15.67 16.09
N THR A 137 -4.39 -15.56 15.31
CA THR A 137 -5.73 -15.92 15.76
C THR A 137 -6.26 -17.08 14.94
N ILE A 138 -6.54 -18.17 15.59
CA ILE A 138 -7.27 -19.31 15.05
C ILE A 138 -8.71 -19.15 15.54
N ASP A 139 -9.68 -19.54 14.71
CA ASP A 139 -11.10 -19.50 15.12
C ASP A 139 -11.28 -20.30 16.42
N PRO A 140 -11.76 -19.68 17.50
CA PRO A 140 -11.97 -20.34 18.78
C PRO A 140 -12.88 -21.56 18.68
N ASP A 141 -13.86 -21.56 17.79
CA ASP A 141 -14.79 -22.67 17.59
C ASP A 141 -14.08 -23.89 16.95
N GLU A 142 -13.06 -23.64 16.14
CA GLU A 142 -12.25 -24.72 15.53
C GLU A 142 -11.31 -25.44 16.50
N ILE A 143 -10.88 -24.74 17.53
CA ILE A 143 -9.97 -25.27 18.55
C ILE A 143 -10.65 -25.52 19.90
N ALA A 144 -11.98 -25.33 19.95
CA ALA A 144 -12.75 -25.59 21.15
C ALA A 144 -12.65 -27.06 21.59
N GLY A 145 -12.44 -27.28 22.90
CA GLY A 145 -12.31 -28.61 23.48
C GLY A 145 -11.04 -29.35 23.03
N THR A 146 -11.03 -30.65 23.26
CA THR A 146 -9.93 -31.53 22.85
C THR A 146 -10.08 -31.93 21.38
N GLN A 147 -9.03 -31.64 20.59
CA GLN A 147 -9.00 -32.00 19.19
C GLN A 147 -8.57 -33.48 19.06
N VAL A 148 -9.49 -34.32 18.69
CA VAL A 148 -9.25 -35.78 18.56
C VAL A 148 -8.76 -36.12 17.17
N PHE A 149 -7.67 -36.86 17.09
CA PHE A 149 -7.04 -37.33 15.86
C PHE A 149 -6.97 -38.84 15.86
N ALA A 150 -7.13 -39.44 14.69
CA ALA A 150 -6.70 -40.80 14.49
C ALA A 150 -5.23 -40.82 14.03
N PHE A 151 -4.59 -41.98 14.06
CA PHE A 151 -3.21 -42.18 13.65
C PHE A 151 -2.93 -41.67 12.25
N GLY A 152 -1.84 -40.90 12.08
CA GLY A 152 -1.36 -40.37 10.83
C GLY A 152 -2.27 -39.28 10.20
N ARG A 153 -3.36 -38.89 10.85
CA ARG A 153 -4.28 -37.87 10.34
C ARG A 153 -3.68 -36.49 10.45
N ARG A 154 -4.07 -35.66 9.51
CA ARG A 154 -3.76 -34.25 9.49
C ARG A 154 -5.05 -33.45 9.60
N LYS A 155 -4.97 -32.34 10.30
CA LYS A 155 -6.02 -31.31 10.35
C LYS A 155 -5.40 -29.98 10.11
N GLU A 156 -6.04 -29.20 9.28
CA GLU A 156 -5.63 -27.83 8.97
C GLU A 156 -6.49 -26.85 9.75
N TYR A 157 -5.83 -25.85 10.27
CA TYR A 157 -6.43 -24.73 10.99
C TYR A 157 -6.07 -23.46 10.26
N ALA A 158 -7.07 -22.77 9.75
CA ALA A 158 -6.86 -21.45 9.21
C ALA A 158 -6.56 -20.46 10.34
N PHE A 159 -5.68 -19.52 10.11
CA PHE A 159 -5.40 -18.47 11.07
C PHE A 159 -5.25 -17.12 10.39
N MET A 160 -5.50 -16.07 11.15
CA MET A 160 -5.10 -14.71 10.78
C MET A 160 -3.82 -14.36 11.53
N SER A 161 -2.90 -13.67 10.88
CA SER A 161 -1.65 -13.26 11.50
C SER A 161 -1.35 -11.78 11.24
N GLN A 162 -0.87 -11.11 12.29
CA GLN A 162 -0.44 -9.73 12.24
C GLN A 162 0.93 -9.62 12.91
N ASN A 163 1.89 -9.01 12.21
CA ASN A 163 3.27 -8.82 12.69
C ASN A 163 4.03 -10.12 13.03
N VAL A 164 3.63 -11.23 12.43
CA VAL A 164 4.23 -12.56 12.65
C VAL A 164 5.22 -12.88 11.53
N ALA A 165 6.46 -13.16 11.89
CA ALA A 165 7.51 -13.60 10.97
C ALA A 165 7.78 -15.10 11.04
N SER A 166 7.54 -15.71 12.19
CA SER A 166 7.64 -17.15 12.39
C SER A 166 6.70 -17.63 13.50
N VAL A 167 6.48 -18.92 13.56
CA VAL A 167 5.64 -19.55 14.58
C VAL A 167 6.42 -20.70 15.22
N ASP A 168 6.58 -20.66 16.53
CA ASP A 168 7.09 -21.79 17.28
C ASP A 168 5.93 -22.73 17.62
N LEU A 169 6.10 -23.99 17.32
CA LEU A 169 5.12 -25.03 17.54
C LEU A 169 5.70 -26.07 18.48
N ALA A 170 5.23 -26.08 19.72
CA ALA A 170 5.58 -27.12 20.66
C ALA A 170 4.48 -28.19 20.64
N VAL A 171 4.83 -29.40 20.23
CA VAL A 171 3.93 -30.54 20.10
C VAL A 171 4.30 -31.67 21.07
N PRO A 172 3.34 -32.54 21.46
CA PRO A 172 3.63 -33.75 22.22
C PRO A 172 4.49 -34.74 21.41
N LYS A 173 5.12 -35.67 22.08
CA LYS A 173 5.97 -36.70 21.44
C LYS A 173 5.18 -37.45 20.35
N GLY A 174 5.80 -37.56 19.18
CA GLY A 174 5.25 -38.25 18.01
C GLY A 174 4.30 -37.39 17.15
N TRP A 175 3.78 -36.28 17.66
CA TRP A 175 2.98 -35.31 16.90
C TRP A 175 3.86 -34.41 16.08
N LYS A 176 3.28 -33.86 15.00
CA LYS A 176 3.93 -32.84 14.15
C LYS A 176 2.98 -31.70 13.92
N ALA A 177 3.52 -30.50 13.85
CA ALA A 177 2.79 -29.32 13.41
C ALA A 177 3.68 -28.44 12.54
N GLU A 178 3.09 -27.83 11.54
CA GLU A 178 3.74 -26.90 10.62
C GLU A 178 2.81 -25.72 10.39
N ALA A 179 3.35 -24.51 10.36
CA ALA A 179 2.60 -23.32 10.04
C ALA A 179 3.13 -22.68 8.75
N ASP A 180 2.26 -22.50 7.78
CA ASP A 180 2.55 -21.80 6.53
C ASP A 180 1.97 -20.37 6.61
N LEU A 181 2.83 -19.42 6.95
CA LEU A 181 2.45 -18.00 7.06
C LEU A 181 2.06 -17.39 5.72
N LYS A 182 2.45 -17.98 4.59
CA LYS A 182 2.06 -17.47 3.27
C LYS A 182 0.63 -17.85 2.92
N LYS A 183 0.20 -19.01 3.38
CA LYS A 183 -1.17 -19.51 3.17
C LYS A 183 -2.08 -19.23 4.35
N ASN A 184 -1.54 -18.79 5.48
CA ASN A 184 -2.24 -18.64 6.76
C ASN A 184 -2.91 -19.94 7.24
N VAL A 185 -2.18 -21.05 7.12
CA VAL A 185 -2.67 -22.37 7.50
C VAL A 185 -1.65 -23.07 8.39
N MET A 186 -2.13 -23.64 9.48
CA MET A 186 -1.37 -24.53 10.35
C MET A 186 -1.87 -25.96 10.16
N THR A 187 -0.95 -26.84 9.82
CA THR A 187 -1.22 -28.28 9.69
C THR A 187 -0.75 -29.02 10.93
N VAL A 188 -1.62 -29.74 11.60
CA VAL A 188 -1.30 -30.61 12.72
C VAL A 188 -1.42 -32.05 12.25
N SER A 189 -0.40 -32.85 12.50
CA SER A 189 -0.38 -34.28 12.13
C SER A 189 -0.25 -35.14 13.37
N ALA A 190 -1.15 -36.10 13.49
CA ALA A 190 -1.08 -37.14 14.53
C ALA A 190 0.09 -38.11 14.30
N PRO A 191 0.58 -38.76 15.35
CA PRO A 191 1.62 -39.79 15.26
C PRO A 191 1.27 -40.93 14.31
N ALA A 192 2.29 -41.57 13.77
CA ALA A 192 2.11 -42.85 13.13
C ALA A 192 1.95 -43.96 14.17
N GLU A 193 1.24 -45.04 13.80
CA GLU A 193 0.91 -46.14 14.74
C GLU A 193 2.15 -46.92 15.26
N ASP A 194 3.19 -46.93 14.45
CA ASP A 194 4.47 -47.61 14.71
C ASP A 194 5.53 -46.69 15.35
N SER A 195 5.17 -45.46 15.70
CA SER A 195 6.07 -44.53 16.36
C SER A 195 5.86 -44.45 17.86
N GLU A 196 6.86 -43.96 18.58
CA GLU A 196 6.67 -43.58 19.99
C GLU A 196 5.87 -42.27 20.08
N TYR A 197 4.79 -42.27 20.86
CA TYR A 197 3.91 -41.15 20.97
C TYR A 197 3.30 -40.94 22.36
N GLU A 198 2.84 -39.73 22.57
CA GLU A 198 1.93 -39.39 23.68
C GLU A 198 0.48 -39.38 23.17
N LYS A 199 -0.38 -40.12 23.87
CA LYS A 199 -1.80 -40.26 23.48
C LYS A 199 -2.56 -38.95 23.62
N THR A 200 -2.21 -38.13 24.61
CA THR A 200 -2.81 -36.86 24.90
C THR A 200 -1.74 -35.81 25.13
N GLY A 201 -2.01 -34.57 24.79
CA GLY A 201 -1.06 -33.47 25.01
C GLY A 201 -1.60 -32.12 24.55
N LYS A 202 -0.69 -31.19 24.47
CA LYS A 202 -1.04 -29.84 24.04
C LYS A 202 -0.09 -29.38 22.95
N LEU A 203 -0.64 -28.90 21.87
CA LEU A 203 0.09 -28.07 20.91
C LEU A 203 0.06 -26.63 21.43
N VAL A 204 1.22 -26.04 21.60
CA VAL A 204 1.37 -24.62 21.94
C VAL A 204 1.89 -23.90 20.71
N VAL A 205 1.12 -22.93 20.25
CA VAL A 205 1.39 -22.09 19.06
C VAL A 205 1.84 -20.74 19.56
N THR A 206 3.09 -20.40 19.37
CA THR A 206 3.65 -19.12 19.81
C THR A 206 4.11 -18.33 18.60
N PRO A 207 3.39 -17.27 18.21
CA PRO A 207 3.83 -16.40 17.12
C PRO A 207 5.05 -15.57 17.53
N ARG A 208 5.96 -15.33 16.59
CA ARG A 208 7.13 -14.48 16.81
C ARG A 208 7.22 -13.38 15.76
N SER A 209 7.61 -12.23 16.21
CA SER A 209 7.95 -11.11 15.32
C SER A 209 9.23 -11.39 14.53
N LEU A 210 9.53 -10.52 13.58
CA LEU A 210 10.79 -10.55 12.84
C LEU A 210 12.02 -10.46 13.75
N ARG A 211 11.87 -9.83 14.91
CA ARG A 211 12.94 -9.68 15.93
C ARG A 211 12.97 -10.80 16.95
N GLY A 212 12.09 -11.78 16.83
CA GLY A 212 12.01 -12.94 17.69
C GLY A 212 11.17 -12.75 18.96
N THR A 213 10.57 -11.57 19.15
CA THR A 213 9.66 -11.35 20.27
C THR A 213 8.46 -12.27 20.16
N ALA A 214 8.10 -12.90 21.27
CA ALA A 214 6.95 -13.81 21.31
C ALA A 214 5.66 -13.04 21.56
N GLY A 215 4.64 -13.32 20.76
CA GLY A 215 3.26 -12.90 21.02
C GLY A 215 2.54 -13.87 21.97
N THR A 216 1.23 -13.64 22.15
CA THR A 216 0.40 -14.49 23.00
C THR A 216 0.30 -15.90 22.41
N ALA A 217 0.64 -16.89 23.22
CA ALA A 217 0.55 -18.29 22.82
C ALA A 217 -0.90 -18.81 22.85
N THR A 218 -1.28 -19.52 21.81
CA THR A 218 -2.53 -20.28 21.74
C THR A 218 -2.26 -21.75 22.03
N THR A 219 -3.12 -22.37 22.84
CA THR A 219 -2.99 -23.78 23.21
C THR A 219 -4.15 -24.58 22.65
N ILE A 220 -3.84 -25.69 21.97
CA ILE A 220 -4.80 -26.64 21.43
C ILE A 220 -4.60 -27.98 22.13
N ALA A 221 -5.64 -28.45 22.79
CA ALA A 221 -5.60 -29.80 23.40
C ALA A 221 -5.72 -30.86 22.31
N LEU A 222 -4.81 -31.83 22.33
CA LEU A 222 -4.73 -32.91 21.35
C LEU A 222 -4.97 -34.25 22.02
N GLU A 223 -5.72 -35.13 21.37
CA GLU A 223 -5.94 -36.50 21.79
C GLU A 223 -5.86 -37.44 20.60
N LEU A 224 -5.17 -38.55 20.75
CA LEU A 224 -5.11 -39.60 19.77
C LEU A 224 -6.10 -40.72 20.15
N SER A 225 -7.07 -40.96 19.29
CA SER A 225 -7.96 -42.10 19.42
C SER A 225 -7.32 -43.35 18.79
N THR A 226 -7.00 -44.32 19.60
CA THR A 226 -6.41 -45.59 19.14
C THR A 226 -7.42 -46.56 18.57
N GLU A 227 -8.72 -46.24 18.68
CA GLU A 227 -9.81 -47.16 18.30
C GLU A 227 -10.55 -46.73 17.04
N LEU A 228 -10.34 -45.50 16.57
CA LEU A 228 -11.04 -44.96 15.38
C LEU A 228 -10.48 -45.54 14.08
N PRO A 229 -11.34 -45.82 13.11
CA PRO A 229 -10.92 -46.14 11.76
C PRO A 229 -10.32 -44.92 11.08
N VAL A 230 -9.32 -45.12 10.24
CA VAL A 230 -8.61 -44.04 9.55
C VAL A 230 -8.42 -44.37 8.08
N ILE A 231 -8.76 -43.41 7.22
CA ILE A 231 -8.25 -43.36 5.84
C ILE A 231 -7.34 -42.14 5.73
N ILE A 232 -6.15 -42.32 5.19
CA ILE A 232 -5.15 -41.28 5.00
C ILE A 232 -5.00 -41.04 3.51
N PHE A 233 -5.29 -39.79 3.10
CA PHE A 233 -5.05 -39.29 1.78
C PHE A 233 -3.71 -38.54 1.73
N ASP A 234 -3.04 -38.49 0.60
CA ASP A 234 -1.77 -37.80 0.41
C ASP A 234 -1.92 -36.28 0.28
N LYS A 235 -3.15 -35.82 0.01
CA LYS A 235 -3.48 -34.41 -0.13
C LYS A 235 -4.72 -34.04 0.68
N VAL A 236 -4.82 -32.77 1.05
CA VAL A 236 -5.99 -32.20 1.74
C VAL A 236 -7.13 -31.84 0.80
N ALA A 237 -6.83 -31.63 -0.49
CA ALA A 237 -7.79 -31.32 -1.53
C ALA A 237 -7.30 -31.90 -2.87
N TYR A 238 -8.24 -32.29 -3.70
CA TYR A 238 -7.97 -32.86 -5.03
C TYR A 238 -8.70 -32.06 -6.09
N ASN A 239 -7.98 -31.67 -7.13
CA ASN A 239 -8.59 -31.12 -8.32
C ASN A 239 -8.82 -32.26 -9.31
N CYS A 240 -10.10 -32.50 -9.61
CA CYS A 240 -10.50 -33.55 -10.54
C CYS A 240 -10.90 -32.89 -11.87
N GLU A 241 -10.34 -33.40 -12.94
CA GLU A 241 -10.53 -32.81 -14.26
C GLU A 241 -12.01 -32.85 -14.65
N PHE A 242 -12.56 -31.70 -15.03
CA PHE A 242 -13.97 -31.54 -15.40
C PHE A 242 -14.39 -32.56 -16.45
N GLY A 243 -15.49 -33.28 -16.20
CA GLY A 243 -15.99 -34.34 -17.06
C GLY A 243 -15.25 -35.68 -17.04
N LYS A 244 -14.26 -35.85 -16.15
CA LYS A 244 -13.47 -37.06 -16.08
C LYS A 244 -13.47 -37.69 -14.69
N SER A 245 -13.05 -38.96 -14.65
CA SER A 245 -12.82 -39.71 -13.42
C SER A 245 -11.36 -39.65 -13.02
N THR A 246 -11.11 -39.49 -11.73
CA THR A 246 -9.79 -39.43 -11.09
C THR A 246 -9.70 -40.52 -10.02
N GLU A 247 -8.65 -41.31 -10.04
CA GLU A 247 -8.33 -42.27 -8.99
C GLU A 247 -7.51 -41.59 -7.89
N ILE A 248 -8.00 -41.64 -6.68
CA ILE A 248 -7.35 -41.09 -5.49
C ILE A 248 -6.93 -42.24 -4.58
N PRO A 249 -5.63 -42.56 -4.51
CA PRO A 249 -5.15 -43.59 -3.63
C PRO A 249 -5.22 -43.14 -2.17
N PHE A 250 -5.42 -44.08 -1.27
CA PHE A 250 -5.38 -43.84 0.16
C PHE A 250 -4.75 -45.01 0.92
N THR A 251 -4.47 -44.76 2.18
CA THR A 251 -4.09 -45.84 3.14
C THR A 251 -5.18 -45.95 4.19
N ALA A 252 -5.71 -47.18 4.38
CA ALA A 252 -6.72 -47.45 5.40
C ALA A 252 -6.09 -48.18 6.59
N LYS A 253 -6.39 -47.73 7.80
CA LYS A 253 -6.00 -48.37 9.05
C LYS A 253 -7.23 -48.56 9.93
N ASN A 254 -7.37 -49.77 10.52
CA ASN A 254 -8.49 -50.10 11.37
C ASN A 254 -9.87 -49.87 10.76
N VAL A 255 -9.98 -49.92 9.44
CA VAL A 255 -11.25 -49.75 8.69
C VAL A 255 -11.80 -51.15 8.41
N ALA A 256 -12.98 -51.43 8.89
CA ALA A 256 -13.72 -52.65 8.57
C ALA A 256 -14.68 -52.41 7.42
N ASP A 257 -15.31 -51.24 7.38
CA ASP A 257 -16.25 -50.84 6.35
C ASP A 257 -16.17 -49.32 6.15
N ALA A 258 -16.55 -48.83 4.99
CA ALA A 258 -16.60 -47.43 4.67
C ALA A 258 -17.65 -47.12 3.60
N GLU A 259 -18.44 -46.11 3.81
CA GLU A 259 -19.45 -45.63 2.86
C GLU A 259 -19.28 -44.14 2.53
N ILE A 260 -19.78 -43.70 1.38
CA ILE A 260 -19.87 -42.30 1.03
C ILE A 260 -21.13 -41.76 1.69
N SER A 261 -20.97 -40.97 2.76
CA SER A 261 -22.09 -40.40 3.50
C SER A 261 -22.57 -39.08 2.93
N GLN A 262 -21.69 -38.34 2.25
CA GLN A 262 -22.03 -37.10 1.56
C GLN A 262 -21.22 -37.00 0.28
N LEU A 263 -21.92 -36.66 -0.80
CA LEU A 263 -21.34 -36.41 -2.12
C LEU A 263 -21.70 -35.01 -2.59
N PRO A 264 -20.72 -34.24 -3.12
CA PRO A 264 -21.01 -32.94 -3.72
C PRO A 264 -22.01 -33.04 -4.89
N ALA A 265 -22.82 -32.01 -5.06
CA ALA A 265 -23.80 -31.94 -6.14
C ALA A 265 -23.13 -32.11 -7.51
N GLY A 266 -23.68 -32.98 -8.37
CA GLY A 266 -23.16 -33.24 -9.72
C GLY A 266 -21.94 -34.16 -9.78
N TRP A 267 -21.34 -34.51 -8.63
CA TRP A 267 -20.20 -35.42 -8.58
C TRP A 267 -20.67 -36.88 -8.40
N ASN A 268 -19.86 -37.82 -8.88
CA ASN A 268 -20.01 -39.22 -8.58
C ASN A 268 -18.72 -39.73 -7.93
N ALA A 269 -18.86 -40.74 -7.06
CA ALA A 269 -17.71 -41.39 -6.50
C ALA A 269 -17.97 -42.88 -6.23
N ASP A 270 -16.93 -43.67 -6.35
CA ASP A 270 -16.91 -45.10 -6.09
C ASP A 270 -15.75 -45.42 -5.13
N LEU A 271 -16.07 -45.88 -3.92
CA LEU A 271 -15.09 -46.22 -2.91
C LEU A 271 -14.70 -47.69 -3.00
N ARG A 272 -13.49 -47.94 -3.44
CA ARG A 272 -12.92 -49.30 -3.57
C ARG A 272 -11.98 -49.61 -2.42
N LEU A 273 -12.57 -49.92 -1.28
CA LEU A 273 -11.81 -50.11 -0.03
C LEU A 273 -10.74 -51.21 -0.18
N ALA A 274 -11.07 -52.32 -0.85
CA ALA A 274 -10.14 -53.44 -1.06
C ALA A 274 -8.93 -53.06 -1.96
N GLU A 275 -9.09 -52.04 -2.83
CA GLU A 275 -8.04 -51.55 -3.70
C GLU A 275 -7.31 -50.33 -3.12
N ASN A 276 -7.76 -49.85 -1.95
CA ASN A 276 -7.30 -48.60 -1.35
C ASN A 276 -7.43 -47.39 -2.30
N LYS A 277 -8.53 -47.31 -3.00
CA LYS A 277 -8.80 -46.25 -3.99
C LYS A 277 -10.19 -45.66 -3.80
N LEU A 278 -10.26 -44.33 -3.95
CA LEU A 278 -11.48 -43.58 -4.15
C LEU A 278 -11.48 -43.08 -5.61
N VAL A 279 -12.43 -43.53 -6.39
CA VAL A 279 -12.60 -43.07 -7.77
C VAL A 279 -13.65 -41.96 -7.76
N VAL A 280 -13.24 -40.75 -8.09
CA VAL A 280 -14.12 -39.57 -8.12
C VAL A 280 -14.34 -39.18 -9.56
N THR A 281 -15.59 -38.97 -9.96
CA THR A 281 -15.97 -38.46 -11.28
C THR A 281 -16.50 -37.03 -11.12
N ALA A 282 -15.83 -36.10 -11.74
CA ALA A 282 -16.24 -34.69 -11.76
C ALA A 282 -17.54 -34.51 -12.60
N PRO A 283 -18.27 -33.38 -12.40
CA PRO A 283 -19.48 -33.10 -13.17
C PRO A 283 -19.27 -33.21 -14.68
N ALA A 284 -20.28 -33.58 -15.41
CA ALA A 284 -20.24 -33.64 -16.87
C ALA A 284 -20.22 -32.23 -17.49
N LEU A 285 -19.57 -32.09 -18.67
CA LEU A 285 -19.41 -30.81 -19.35
C LEU A 285 -20.72 -30.22 -19.88
N ASP A 286 -21.68 -31.10 -20.18
CA ASP A 286 -22.99 -30.78 -20.82
C ASP A 286 -24.15 -30.88 -19.84
N THR A 287 -23.88 -30.79 -18.53
CA THR A 287 -24.95 -30.86 -17.53
C THR A 287 -25.81 -29.58 -17.55
N ASP A 288 -27.12 -29.76 -17.43
CA ASP A 288 -28.11 -28.71 -17.19
C ASP A 288 -28.59 -28.67 -15.74
N THR A 289 -27.96 -29.45 -14.87
CA THR A 289 -28.27 -29.52 -13.44
C THR A 289 -27.18 -28.85 -12.61
N SER A 290 -27.54 -28.35 -11.43
CA SER A 290 -26.60 -27.72 -10.53
C SER A 290 -25.52 -28.70 -10.08
N PHE A 291 -24.28 -28.20 -10.03
CA PHE A 291 -23.14 -28.94 -9.52
C PHE A 291 -22.24 -28.07 -8.63
N ALA A 292 -21.48 -28.73 -7.77
CA ALA A 292 -20.51 -28.06 -6.94
C ALA A 292 -19.17 -27.93 -7.70
N ALA A 293 -18.69 -26.68 -7.88
CA ALA A 293 -17.34 -26.47 -8.42
C ALA A 293 -16.24 -26.74 -7.37
N LEU A 294 -16.57 -26.63 -6.11
CA LEU A 294 -15.73 -26.91 -4.96
C LEU A 294 -16.62 -27.33 -3.80
N ASP A 295 -16.38 -28.51 -3.23
CA ASP A 295 -17.09 -28.98 -2.05
C ASP A 295 -16.36 -30.17 -1.41
N ALA A 296 -16.86 -30.67 -0.30
CA ALA A 296 -16.32 -31.82 0.40
C ALA A 296 -17.16 -33.11 0.18
N LEU A 297 -16.47 -34.18 -0.19
CA LEU A 297 -16.99 -35.52 -0.09
C LEU A 297 -16.73 -36.04 1.32
N THR A 298 -17.72 -36.66 1.98
CA THR A 298 -17.57 -37.25 3.30
C THR A 298 -17.67 -38.77 3.22
N LEU A 299 -16.68 -39.44 3.79
CA LEU A 299 -16.70 -40.90 4.00
C LEU A 299 -17.01 -41.17 5.45
N ARG A 300 -17.98 -42.02 5.73
CA ARG A 300 -18.19 -42.59 7.04
C ARG A 300 -17.45 -43.91 7.12
N LEU A 301 -16.58 -44.03 8.10
CA LEU A 301 -15.76 -45.20 8.33
C LEU A 301 -16.25 -45.93 9.55
N THR A 302 -16.26 -47.25 9.49
CA THR A 302 -16.51 -48.10 10.64
C THR A 302 -15.24 -48.91 10.95
N SER A 303 -14.79 -48.84 12.20
CA SER A 303 -13.62 -49.58 12.66
C SER A 303 -13.95 -51.08 12.84
N LYS A 304 -12.91 -51.91 12.96
CA LYS A 304 -13.08 -53.29 13.32
C LYS A 304 -13.74 -53.49 14.69
N SER A 305 -13.68 -52.51 15.55
CA SER A 305 -14.35 -52.47 16.84
C SER A 305 -15.76 -51.88 16.80
N GLY A 306 -16.25 -51.44 15.65
CA GLY A 306 -17.56 -50.84 15.45
C GLY A 306 -17.64 -49.35 15.78
N LEU A 307 -16.53 -48.69 15.99
CA LEU A 307 -16.51 -47.24 16.15
C LEU A 307 -16.56 -46.55 14.79
N GLU A 308 -17.33 -45.47 14.73
CA GLU A 308 -17.48 -44.69 13.52
C GLU A 308 -16.60 -43.41 13.52
N ALA A 309 -16.14 -43.02 12.37
CA ALA A 309 -15.45 -41.75 12.13
C ALA A 309 -15.81 -41.21 10.74
N ASP A 310 -16.07 -39.93 10.66
CA ASP A 310 -16.26 -39.26 9.38
C ASP A 310 -14.94 -38.60 8.91
N ILE A 311 -14.66 -38.74 7.62
CA ILE A 311 -13.51 -38.17 6.95
C ILE A 311 -14.00 -37.36 5.77
N THR A 312 -13.47 -36.12 5.62
CA THR A 312 -13.78 -35.28 4.48
C THR A 312 -12.63 -35.21 3.48
N VAL A 313 -12.97 -35.26 2.20
CA VAL A 313 -12.04 -35.06 1.09
C VAL A 313 -12.55 -33.88 0.29
N ASN A 314 -11.77 -32.79 0.26
CA ASN A 314 -12.16 -31.61 -0.51
C ASN A 314 -11.92 -31.86 -2.00
N LEU A 315 -12.92 -31.59 -2.81
CA LEU A 315 -12.93 -31.78 -4.25
C LEU A 315 -13.14 -30.45 -4.94
N GLY A 316 -12.26 -30.09 -5.87
CA GLY A 316 -12.39 -28.94 -6.74
C GLY A 316 -12.30 -29.34 -8.20
N LEU A 317 -12.96 -28.59 -9.07
CA LEU A 317 -12.85 -28.79 -10.51
C LEU A 317 -11.43 -28.50 -10.99
N GLY A 318 -10.89 -29.37 -11.82
CA GLY A 318 -9.66 -29.16 -12.58
C GLY A 318 -9.98 -28.77 -14.02
N LEU A 319 -9.42 -27.66 -14.47
CA LEU A 319 -9.64 -27.08 -15.80
C LEU A 319 -8.38 -27.27 -16.65
N SER A 320 -8.46 -28.08 -17.71
CA SER A 320 -7.30 -28.42 -18.54
C SER A 320 -7.42 -27.92 -19.98
N THR A 321 -8.61 -27.55 -20.42
CA THR A 321 -8.91 -27.26 -21.83
C THR A 321 -9.84 -26.07 -22.00
N LEU A 322 -9.87 -25.52 -23.21
CA LEU A 322 -10.85 -24.52 -23.62
C LEU A 322 -12.30 -24.98 -23.36
N GLU A 323 -12.60 -26.25 -23.64
CA GLU A 323 -13.96 -26.76 -23.47
C GLU A 323 -14.37 -26.81 -22.00
N HIS A 324 -13.44 -27.08 -21.08
CA HIS A 324 -13.69 -26.97 -19.65
C HIS A 324 -14.04 -25.52 -19.24
N MET A 325 -13.33 -24.54 -19.78
CA MET A 325 -13.61 -23.13 -19.50
C MET A 325 -14.97 -22.71 -20.05
N LYS A 326 -15.33 -23.15 -21.26
CA LYS A 326 -16.65 -22.86 -21.85
C LYS A 326 -17.78 -23.50 -21.06
N ALA A 327 -17.63 -24.77 -20.67
CA ALA A 327 -18.64 -25.48 -19.87
C ALA A 327 -18.88 -24.79 -18.52
N LEU A 328 -17.78 -24.43 -17.81
CA LEU A 328 -17.89 -23.70 -16.56
C LEU A 328 -18.53 -22.30 -16.76
N SER A 329 -18.17 -21.58 -17.81
CA SER A 329 -18.77 -20.29 -18.14
C SER A 329 -20.27 -20.42 -18.41
N THR A 330 -20.68 -21.42 -19.19
CA THR A 330 -22.09 -21.69 -19.48
C THR A 330 -22.85 -22.00 -18.19
N ALA A 331 -22.29 -22.85 -17.33
CA ALA A 331 -22.91 -23.21 -16.05
C ALA A 331 -23.03 -22.01 -15.11
N LEU A 332 -22.04 -21.11 -15.05
CA LEU A 332 -22.11 -19.87 -14.28
C LEU A 332 -23.26 -18.99 -14.79
N LYS A 333 -23.34 -18.77 -16.11
CA LYS A 333 -24.44 -18.00 -16.76
C LYS A 333 -25.82 -18.60 -16.50
N GLY A 334 -25.88 -19.91 -16.34
CA GLY A 334 -27.12 -20.63 -15.98
C GLY A 334 -27.44 -20.66 -14.49
N GLY A 335 -26.57 -20.10 -13.63
CA GLY A 335 -26.73 -20.19 -12.16
C GLY A 335 -26.62 -21.63 -11.64
N LEU A 336 -25.95 -22.51 -12.36
CA LEU A 336 -25.83 -23.94 -12.03
C LEU A 336 -24.64 -24.29 -11.13
N VAL A 337 -23.72 -23.34 -10.92
CA VAL A 337 -22.49 -23.55 -10.13
C VAL A 337 -22.75 -23.27 -8.66
N THR A 338 -22.48 -24.24 -7.80
CA THR A 338 -22.54 -24.10 -6.35
C THR A 338 -21.13 -24.25 -5.74
N VAL A 339 -20.97 -23.72 -4.53
CA VAL A 339 -19.72 -23.80 -3.76
C VAL A 339 -20.07 -24.25 -2.36
N GLY A 340 -19.48 -25.37 -1.94
CA GLY A 340 -19.62 -25.89 -0.60
C GLY A 340 -18.76 -25.16 0.42
N LYS A 341 -19.02 -25.38 1.69
CA LYS A 341 -18.20 -24.86 2.78
C LYS A 341 -16.97 -25.74 2.99
N VAL A 342 -15.90 -25.46 2.30
CA VAL A 342 -14.62 -26.18 2.47
C VAL A 342 -13.57 -25.23 3.04
N LYS A 343 -12.67 -25.78 3.85
CA LYS A 343 -11.57 -25.00 4.46
C LYS A 343 -10.35 -24.91 3.55
N SER A 344 -10.25 -25.77 2.56
CA SER A 344 -9.13 -25.82 1.60
C SER A 344 -9.58 -26.37 0.27
N GLY A 345 -8.84 -26.01 -0.78
CA GLY A 345 -9.14 -26.38 -2.15
C GLY A 345 -9.53 -25.17 -3.00
N ALA A 346 -9.53 -25.37 -4.28
CA ALA A 346 -9.89 -24.37 -5.27
C ALA A 346 -10.37 -25.06 -6.55
N VAL A 347 -11.06 -24.33 -7.40
CA VAL A 347 -11.12 -24.64 -8.83
C VAL A 347 -9.75 -24.31 -9.41
N ALA A 348 -9.10 -25.24 -10.08
CA ALA A 348 -7.70 -25.09 -10.46
C ALA A 348 -7.45 -25.27 -11.96
N LEU A 349 -6.52 -24.51 -12.51
CA LEU A 349 -5.95 -24.84 -13.81
C LEU A 349 -5.03 -26.05 -13.67
N MET A 350 -5.14 -26.96 -14.60
CA MET A 350 -4.28 -28.15 -14.67
C MET A 350 -3.26 -28.06 -15.80
N ASN A 351 -3.46 -27.12 -16.71
CA ASN A 351 -2.59 -26.83 -17.87
C ASN A 351 -2.72 -25.36 -18.23
N ASP A 352 -1.81 -24.88 -19.07
CA ASP A 352 -1.98 -23.63 -19.81
C ASP A 352 -3.17 -23.76 -20.76
N ILE A 353 -4.02 -22.77 -20.84
CA ILE A 353 -5.22 -22.77 -21.68
C ILE A 353 -5.21 -21.54 -22.59
N ASP A 354 -5.36 -21.78 -23.87
CA ASP A 354 -5.54 -20.73 -24.89
C ASP A 354 -7.04 -20.56 -25.22
N LEU A 355 -7.57 -19.39 -24.86
CA LEU A 355 -8.96 -18.96 -25.07
C LEU A 355 -9.07 -18.00 -26.26
N SER A 356 -8.01 -17.78 -27.07
CA SER A 356 -7.97 -16.76 -28.13
C SER A 356 -8.99 -17.02 -29.25
N SER A 357 -9.53 -18.23 -29.35
CA SER A 357 -10.62 -18.56 -30.30
C SER A 357 -12.02 -18.12 -29.80
N VAL A 358 -12.14 -17.67 -28.54
CA VAL A 358 -13.40 -17.21 -27.95
C VAL A 358 -13.40 -15.69 -28.01
N ASN A 359 -14.33 -15.10 -28.75
CA ASN A 359 -14.47 -13.64 -28.81
C ASN A 359 -15.76 -13.20 -28.13
N GLU A 360 -15.80 -13.34 -26.81
CA GLU A 360 -16.87 -12.84 -25.96
C GLU A 360 -16.34 -11.71 -25.06
N PRO A 361 -17.17 -10.73 -24.68
CA PRO A 361 -16.74 -9.65 -23.78
C PRO A 361 -16.26 -10.15 -22.41
N ILE A 362 -16.87 -11.23 -21.93
CA ILE A 362 -16.52 -11.94 -20.69
C ILE A 362 -16.39 -13.42 -21.01
N LEU A 363 -15.26 -14.01 -20.64
CA LEU A 363 -14.93 -15.40 -20.97
C LEU A 363 -15.41 -16.39 -19.90
N LEU A 364 -15.56 -15.94 -18.65
CA LEU A 364 -16.02 -16.75 -17.53
C LEU A 364 -17.12 -16.00 -16.76
N GLY A 365 -18.34 -16.57 -16.78
CA GLY A 365 -19.53 -15.86 -16.31
C GLY A 365 -20.03 -14.82 -17.32
N ASP A 366 -20.71 -13.80 -16.83
CA ASP A 366 -21.23 -12.67 -17.62
C ASP A 366 -21.22 -11.35 -16.81
N ALA A 367 -22.02 -10.37 -17.23
CA ALA A 367 -22.13 -9.07 -16.55
C ALA A 367 -23.13 -9.07 -15.38
N ASP A 368 -23.85 -10.15 -15.14
CA ASP A 368 -24.77 -10.25 -14.01
C ASP A 368 -23.99 -10.67 -12.75
N GLU A 369 -24.14 -9.88 -11.69
CA GLU A 369 -23.50 -10.16 -10.41
C GLU A 369 -23.99 -11.49 -9.79
N ALA A 370 -25.17 -11.95 -10.11
CA ALA A 370 -25.68 -13.24 -9.67
C ALA A 370 -24.87 -14.42 -10.22
N HIS A 371 -24.15 -14.20 -11.32
CA HIS A 371 -23.28 -15.18 -11.99
C HIS A 371 -21.80 -14.98 -11.67
N ALA A 372 -21.50 -14.28 -10.57
CA ALA A 372 -20.14 -14.01 -10.13
C ALA A 372 -19.37 -15.29 -9.84
N VAL A 373 -18.07 -15.27 -10.10
CA VAL A 373 -17.15 -16.29 -9.61
C VAL A 373 -17.04 -16.14 -8.10
N ALA A 374 -17.55 -17.14 -7.36
CA ALA A 374 -17.67 -17.15 -5.89
C ALA A 374 -16.78 -18.21 -5.20
N PHE A 375 -15.89 -18.85 -5.93
CA PHE A 375 -14.98 -19.88 -5.46
C PHE A 375 -13.53 -19.44 -5.54
N PRO A 376 -12.64 -20.01 -4.69
CA PRO A 376 -11.21 -19.91 -4.86
C PRO A 376 -10.78 -20.48 -6.21
N PHE A 377 -10.01 -19.69 -6.97
CA PHE A 377 -9.45 -20.06 -8.25
C PHE A 377 -7.93 -20.08 -8.18
N ASP A 378 -7.34 -21.25 -8.35
CA ASP A 378 -5.89 -21.42 -8.32
C ASP A 378 -5.35 -21.70 -9.73
N GLY A 379 -4.58 -20.77 -10.25
CA GLY A 379 -3.92 -20.95 -11.54
C GLY A 379 -2.81 -22.01 -11.52
N GLN A 380 -2.34 -22.45 -10.38
CA GLN A 380 -1.23 -23.40 -10.23
C GLN A 380 0.03 -23.02 -11.02
N ASN A 381 0.23 -21.73 -11.22
CA ASN A 381 1.26 -21.10 -12.07
C ASN A 381 1.10 -21.37 -13.58
N HIS A 382 -0.05 -21.86 -14.01
CA HIS A 382 -0.40 -21.97 -15.42
C HIS A 382 -0.83 -20.63 -16.01
N THR A 383 -0.87 -20.62 -17.34
CA THR A 383 -1.14 -19.43 -18.14
C THR A 383 -2.50 -19.52 -18.81
N LEU A 384 -3.29 -18.46 -18.70
CA LEU A 384 -4.46 -18.21 -19.54
C LEU A 384 -4.10 -17.17 -20.60
N THR A 385 -4.29 -17.51 -21.86
CA THR A 385 -4.09 -16.59 -22.98
C THR A 385 -5.43 -16.33 -23.64
N TYR A 386 -5.75 -15.05 -23.92
CA TYR A 386 -6.98 -14.73 -24.60
C TYR A 386 -6.92 -13.40 -25.38
N HIS A 387 -7.88 -13.27 -26.31
CA HIS A 387 -8.03 -12.09 -27.12
C HIS A 387 -9.52 -11.72 -27.20
N ILE A 388 -9.84 -10.47 -26.87
CA ILE A 388 -11.17 -9.89 -26.99
C ILE A 388 -11.13 -8.75 -27.98
N THR A 389 -11.93 -8.84 -29.05
CA THR A 389 -12.21 -7.73 -29.95
C THR A 389 -13.67 -7.34 -29.80
N ALA A 390 -13.92 -6.25 -29.15
CA ALA A 390 -15.27 -5.77 -28.89
C ALA A 390 -15.75 -4.83 -30.03
N ALA A 391 -16.94 -5.12 -30.55
CA ALA A 391 -17.56 -4.34 -31.63
C ALA A 391 -18.02 -2.96 -31.14
N GLU A 392 -18.26 -2.04 -32.08
CA GLU A 392 -18.65 -0.64 -31.84
C GLU A 392 -19.98 -0.43 -31.07
N ASN A 393 -20.81 -1.45 -30.93
CA ASN A 393 -22.18 -1.36 -30.40
C ASN A 393 -22.37 -2.13 -29.09
N LEU A 394 -21.36 -2.24 -28.25
CA LEU A 394 -21.56 -2.77 -26.90
C LEU A 394 -22.53 -1.88 -26.10
N ALA A 395 -23.40 -2.48 -25.32
CA ALA A 395 -24.29 -1.73 -24.43
C ALA A 395 -23.51 -0.84 -23.47
N SER A 396 -24.08 0.25 -23.02
CA SER A 396 -23.47 1.08 -21.97
C SER A 396 -23.24 0.23 -20.72
N ASN A 397 -22.10 0.42 -20.06
CA ASN A 397 -21.60 -0.35 -18.92
C ASN A 397 -21.19 -1.80 -19.26
N SER A 398 -20.86 -2.11 -20.50
CA SER A 398 -20.32 -3.42 -20.86
C SER A 398 -19.05 -3.74 -20.06
N MET A 399 -18.96 -4.97 -19.63
CA MET A 399 -17.78 -5.50 -18.94
C MET A 399 -16.89 -6.26 -19.92
N LEU A 400 -15.58 -6.13 -19.76
CA LEU A 400 -14.59 -6.78 -20.61
C LEU A 400 -13.53 -7.44 -19.73
N GLY A 401 -13.19 -8.69 -20.02
CA GLY A 401 -12.15 -9.41 -19.34
C GLY A 401 -12.36 -10.90 -19.23
N LEU A 402 -11.51 -11.56 -18.47
CA LEU A 402 -11.66 -13.00 -18.21
C LEU A 402 -12.93 -13.26 -17.40
N ILE A 403 -13.17 -12.52 -16.34
CA ILE A 403 -14.27 -12.68 -15.39
C ILE A 403 -15.09 -11.39 -15.33
N GLY A 404 -16.44 -11.50 -15.30
CA GLY A 404 -17.32 -10.36 -15.09
C GLY A 404 -17.22 -9.81 -13.67
N HIS A 405 -17.59 -10.64 -12.70
CA HIS A 405 -17.57 -10.32 -11.27
C HIS A 405 -16.81 -11.36 -10.45
N LEU A 406 -15.98 -10.90 -9.54
CA LEU A 406 -15.42 -11.69 -8.44
C LEU A 406 -16.22 -11.41 -7.17
N ALA A 407 -16.83 -12.42 -6.59
CA ALA A 407 -17.57 -12.31 -5.33
C ALA A 407 -16.62 -12.16 -4.12
N PRO A 408 -17.11 -11.62 -2.98
CA PRO A 408 -16.28 -11.49 -1.76
C PRO A 408 -15.71 -12.81 -1.22
N THR A 409 -16.38 -13.93 -1.50
CA THR A 409 -15.95 -15.27 -1.12
C THR A 409 -14.89 -15.87 -2.04
N ALA A 410 -14.67 -15.25 -3.19
CA ALA A 410 -13.66 -15.71 -4.14
C ALA A 410 -12.25 -15.33 -3.71
N SER A 411 -11.30 -16.09 -4.23
CA SER A 411 -9.90 -15.69 -4.28
C SER A 411 -9.31 -16.14 -5.61
N VAL A 412 -8.32 -15.41 -6.12
CA VAL A 412 -7.56 -15.81 -7.30
C VAL A 412 -6.08 -15.83 -6.94
N SER A 413 -5.41 -16.93 -7.25
CA SER A 413 -3.99 -17.07 -6.92
C SER A 413 -3.20 -17.83 -7.98
N ASN A 414 -1.87 -17.59 -8.00
CA ASN A 414 -0.89 -18.36 -8.76
C ASN A 414 -1.22 -18.42 -10.25
N LEU A 415 -1.62 -17.30 -10.86
CA LEU A 415 -2.12 -17.27 -12.24
C LEU A 415 -1.26 -16.35 -13.10
N THR A 416 -0.96 -16.80 -14.32
CA THR A 416 -0.42 -15.94 -15.36
C THR A 416 -1.50 -15.67 -16.42
N ILE A 417 -1.65 -14.42 -16.84
CA ILE A 417 -2.63 -14.00 -17.83
C ILE A 417 -1.90 -13.28 -18.97
N ASN A 418 -2.12 -13.74 -20.22
CA ASN A 418 -1.76 -13.00 -21.41
C ASN A 418 -3.07 -12.51 -22.06
N ALA A 419 -3.35 -11.21 -21.97
CA ALA A 419 -4.60 -10.64 -22.44
C ALA A 419 -4.37 -9.60 -23.52
N THR A 420 -5.09 -9.72 -24.63
CA THR A 420 -5.21 -8.66 -25.62
C THR A 420 -6.67 -8.23 -25.70
N ILE A 421 -6.97 -6.96 -25.38
CA ILE A 421 -8.32 -6.42 -25.41
C ILE A 421 -8.32 -5.20 -26.30
N VAL A 422 -9.05 -5.29 -27.40
CA VAL A 422 -9.19 -4.23 -28.40
C VAL A 422 -10.65 -3.82 -28.49
N THR A 423 -10.92 -2.55 -28.39
CA THR A 423 -12.26 -2.01 -28.59
C THR A 423 -12.21 -0.70 -29.36
N THR A 424 -13.24 -0.50 -30.20
CA THR A 424 -13.51 0.76 -30.89
C THR A 424 -14.69 1.49 -30.27
N GLN A 425 -15.05 1.15 -29.07
CA GLN A 425 -16.32 1.48 -28.42
C GLN A 425 -16.53 2.96 -28.13
N LYS A 426 -17.78 3.41 -28.32
CA LYS A 426 -18.27 4.77 -28.06
C LYS A 426 -19.00 4.89 -26.70
N THR A 427 -19.13 3.82 -25.93
CA THR A 427 -19.94 3.75 -24.71
C THR A 427 -19.10 3.37 -23.50
N LYS A 428 -19.60 3.64 -22.30
CA LYS A 428 -18.96 3.28 -21.05
C LYS A 428 -18.68 1.78 -20.95
N SER A 429 -17.44 1.43 -20.58
CA SER A 429 -17.04 0.05 -20.29
C SER A 429 -16.21 -0.06 -19.03
N ILE A 430 -16.28 -1.24 -18.40
CA ILE A 430 -15.44 -1.61 -17.25
C ILE A 430 -14.58 -2.79 -17.69
N CYS A 431 -13.26 -2.65 -17.58
CA CYS A 431 -12.33 -3.64 -18.13
C CYS A 431 -11.17 -3.94 -17.19
N GLY A 432 -10.83 -5.22 -17.07
CA GLY A 432 -9.63 -5.70 -16.43
C GLY A 432 -9.23 -7.06 -16.97
N ALA A 433 -7.92 -7.33 -17.09
CA ALA A 433 -7.46 -8.61 -17.64
C ALA A 433 -7.94 -9.82 -16.81
N LEU A 434 -8.03 -9.72 -15.52
CA LEU A 434 -8.59 -10.77 -14.65
C LEU A 434 -10.09 -10.61 -14.49
N ALA A 435 -10.56 -9.43 -14.06
CA ALA A 435 -11.99 -9.21 -13.87
C ALA A 435 -12.38 -7.77 -14.15
N ALA A 436 -13.61 -7.60 -14.67
CA ALA A 436 -14.19 -6.28 -14.79
C ALA A 436 -14.44 -5.68 -13.39
N VAL A 437 -15.04 -6.43 -12.48
CA VAL A 437 -15.37 -5.98 -11.13
C VAL A 437 -14.92 -6.98 -10.08
N ASN A 438 -14.22 -6.48 -9.06
CA ASN A 438 -13.89 -7.23 -7.84
C ASN A 438 -14.73 -6.69 -6.67
N LYS A 439 -15.63 -7.51 -6.13
CA LYS A 439 -16.56 -7.18 -5.04
C LYS A 439 -15.98 -7.41 -3.63
N GLY A 440 -14.72 -7.81 -3.52
CA GLY A 440 -14.08 -8.07 -2.23
C GLY A 440 -13.19 -9.31 -2.20
N ALA A 441 -12.98 -9.95 -3.36
CA ALA A 441 -12.11 -11.11 -3.47
C ALA A 441 -10.64 -10.76 -3.22
N THR A 442 -9.91 -11.72 -2.67
CA THR A 442 -8.46 -11.66 -2.54
C THR A 442 -7.79 -12.11 -3.83
N VAL A 443 -6.86 -11.31 -4.34
CA VAL A 443 -6.05 -11.63 -5.53
C VAL A 443 -4.56 -11.63 -5.16
N ARG A 444 -3.91 -12.78 -5.36
CA ARG A 444 -2.53 -12.97 -4.90
C ARG A 444 -1.68 -13.75 -5.89
N ASN A 445 -0.40 -13.34 -6.03
CA ASN A 445 0.57 -13.99 -6.91
C ASN A 445 0.02 -14.16 -8.33
N VAL A 446 -0.42 -13.04 -8.92
CA VAL A 446 -0.96 -12.99 -10.28
C VAL A 446 -0.04 -12.15 -11.16
N LYS A 447 0.30 -12.68 -12.33
CA LYS A 447 1.05 -11.98 -13.35
C LYS A 447 0.13 -11.74 -14.55
N ALA A 448 0.06 -10.50 -15.02
CA ALA A 448 -0.71 -10.17 -16.21
C ALA A 448 0.18 -9.45 -17.22
N ASN A 449 0.25 -10.00 -18.41
CA ASN A 449 0.84 -9.35 -19.58
C ASN A 449 -0.30 -8.91 -20.50
N VAL A 450 -0.50 -7.59 -20.61
CA VAL A 450 -1.70 -7.03 -21.22
C VAL A 450 -1.36 -6.13 -22.39
N THR A 451 -2.16 -6.23 -23.45
CA THR A 451 -2.20 -5.27 -24.54
C THR A 451 -3.60 -4.72 -24.64
N PHE A 452 -3.77 -3.46 -24.26
CA PHE A 452 -5.05 -2.78 -24.33
C PHE A 452 -5.05 -1.73 -25.42
N SER A 453 -6.07 -1.78 -26.27
CA SER A 453 -6.31 -0.74 -27.26
C SER A 453 -7.79 -0.31 -27.20
N CYS A 454 -8.01 0.93 -26.84
CA CYS A 454 -9.34 1.55 -26.87
C CYS A 454 -9.28 2.73 -27.86
N LYS A 455 -9.71 2.49 -29.11
CA LYS A 455 -9.75 3.48 -30.19
C LYS A 455 -11.19 3.89 -30.43
N ALA A 456 -11.62 5.01 -29.86
CA ALA A 456 -12.95 5.55 -30.11
C ALA A 456 -12.93 6.52 -31.30
N ASP A 457 -13.97 6.48 -32.15
CA ASP A 457 -14.24 7.55 -33.11
C ASP A 457 -14.76 8.78 -32.38
N ILE A 458 -14.05 9.88 -32.52
CA ILE A 458 -14.15 11.10 -31.70
C ILE A 458 -15.08 12.16 -32.29
N SER A 459 -15.88 11.80 -33.33
CA SER A 459 -16.74 12.76 -34.01
C SER A 459 -17.94 13.28 -33.22
N GLY A 460 -18.13 12.86 -31.95
CA GLY A 460 -19.28 13.24 -31.11
C GLY A 460 -18.93 13.58 -29.66
N LYS A 461 -19.89 14.19 -28.94
CA LYS A 461 -19.81 14.31 -27.46
C LYS A 461 -20.07 12.93 -26.86
N TYR A 462 -19.10 12.41 -26.11
CA TYR A 462 -19.23 11.12 -25.42
C TYR A 462 -19.43 11.34 -23.93
N ASP A 463 -20.54 10.83 -23.40
CA ASP A 463 -20.83 10.81 -21.96
C ASP A 463 -20.42 9.43 -21.39
N ALA A 464 -19.20 9.02 -21.65
CA ALA A 464 -18.79 7.68 -21.28
C ALA A 464 -17.64 7.69 -20.26
N ALA A 465 -17.96 7.23 -19.10
CA ALA A 465 -17.04 7.06 -18.00
C ALA A 465 -16.44 5.64 -18.01
N SER A 466 -15.64 5.29 -19.02
CA SER A 466 -14.95 4.00 -19.07
C SER A 466 -13.90 3.89 -17.96
N VAL A 467 -13.87 2.73 -17.31
CA VAL A 467 -12.98 2.43 -16.18
C VAL A 467 -12.22 1.16 -16.48
N TRP A 468 -10.91 1.30 -16.73
CA TRP A 468 -10.06 0.18 -17.08
C TRP A 468 -8.89 0.07 -16.12
N GLY A 469 -8.52 -1.16 -15.78
CA GLY A 469 -7.30 -1.48 -15.02
C GLY A 469 -6.54 -2.62 -15.65
N GLY A 470 -5.23 -2.62 -15.51
CA GLY A 470 -4.39 -3.67 -16.08
C GLY A 470 -4.79 -5.08 -15.63
N LEU A 471 -5.29 -5.21 -14.41
CA LEU A 471 -5.78 -6.48 -13.86
C LEU A 471 -7.28 -6.46 -13.56
N ILE A 472 -7.76 -5.40 -12.89
CA ILE A 472 -9.14 -5.24 -12.44
C ILE A 472 -9.67 -3.88 -12.89
N GLY A 473 -10.87 -3.85 -13.47
CA GLY A 473 -11.51 -2.60 -13.86
C GLY A 473 -11.93 -1.78 -12.66
N GLN A 474 -12.82 -2.31 -11.84
CA GLN A 474 -13.35 -1.65 -10.66
C GLN A 474 -13.25 -2.57 -9.44
N SER A 475 -12.88 -2.01 -8.29
CA SER A 475 -12.74 -2.77 -7.05
C SER A 475 -13.52 -2.15 -5.90
N GLU A 476 -14.27 -2.98 -5.21
CA GLU A 476 -14.78 -2.73 -3.87
C GLU A 476 -13.72 -3.16 -2.84
N THR A 477 -14.10 -3.32 -1.59
CA THR A 477 -13.20 -3.78 -0.52
C THR A 477 -12.50 -5.09 -0.91
N ALA A 478 -11.18 -5.06 -1.08
CA ALA A 478 -10.41 -6.21 -1.59
C ALA A 478 -8.95 -6.20 -1.11
N VAL A 479 -8.28 -7.33 -1.30
CA VAL A 479 -6.85 -7.50 -0.98
C VAL A 479 -6.08 -7.94 -2.22
N TYR A 480 -5.03 -7.19 -2.55
CA TYR A 480 -4.12 -7.49 -3.65
C TYR A 480 -2.70 -7.68 -3.11
N SER A 481 -2.07 -8.80 -3.43
CA SER A 481 -0.68 -9.04 -3.03
C SER A 481 0.11 -9.77 -4.10
N ASP A 482 1.38 -9.42 -4.21
CA ASP A 482 2.32 -10.08 -5.13
C ASP A 482 1.81 -10.05 -6.58
N ILE A 483 1.34 -8.88 -7.04
CA ILE A 483 0.80 -8.68 -8.39
C ILE A 483 1.86 -8.06 -9.29
N LEU A 484 2.01 -8.59 -10.50
CA LEU A 484 2.84 -8.00 -11.54
C LEU A 484 2.01 -7.77 -12.81
N VAL A 485 1.93 -6.53 -13.26
CA VAL A 485 1.32 -6.19 -14.55
C VAL A 485 2.39 -5.65 -15.49
N THR A 486 2.44 -6.21 -16.70
CA THR A 486 3.34 -5.83 -17.79
C THR A 486 2.56 -5.58 -19.08
N GLY A 487 3.20 -5.02 -20.10
CA GLY A 487 2.59 -4.82 -21.41
C GLY A 487 2.46 -3.37 -21.81
N SER A 488 1.41 -3.03 -22.55
CA SER A 488 1.22 -1.67 -23.07
C SER A 488 -0.24 -1.34 -23.31
N THR A 489 -0.51 -0.04 -23.37
CA THR A 489 -1.86 0.46 -23.70
C THR A 489 -1.80 1.51 -24.81
N GLU A 490 -2.90 1.65 -25.55
CA GLU A 490 -3.19 2.76 -26.43
C GLU A 490 -4.66 3.18 -26.19
N LEU A 491 -4.86 4.22 -25.37
CA LEU A 491 -6.17 4.58 -24.83
C LEU A 491 -6.59 5.97 -25.33
N THR A 492 -7.44 6.05 -26.35
CA THR A 492 -7.92 7.33 -26.86
C THR A 492 -9.12 7.88 -26.09
N TYR A 493 -9.74 7.07 -25.25
CA TYR A 493 -10.96 7.44 -24.53
C TYR A 493 -11.08 6.70 -23.19
N MET A 494 -10.77 7.37 -22.08
CA MET A 494 -10.78 6.77 -20.76
C MET A 494 -11.11 7.79 -19.67
N TRP A 495 -12.00 7.44 -18.76
CA TRP A 495 -12.30 8.25 -17.58
C TRP A 495 -11.35 7.93 -16.44
N ARG A 496 -11.17 6.64 -16.14
CA ARG A 496 -10.21 6.18 -15.13
C ARG A 496 -9.38 5.02 -15.64
N PHE A 497 -8.11 5.09 -15.38
CA PHE A 497 -7.20 4.00 -15.68
C PHE A 497 -6.17 3.81 -14.58
N GLY A 498 -5.96 2.56 -14.18
CA GLY A 498 -4.88 2.17 -13.26
C GLY A 498 -4.06 1.01 -13.80
N GLY A 499 -2.75 1.04 -13.58
CA GLY A 499 -1.87 -0.03 -14.04
C GLY A 499 -2.26 -1.41 -13.50
N ILE A 500 -2.89 -1.47 -12.33
CA ILE A 500 -3.42 -2.71 -11.75
C ILE A 500 -4.94 -2.62 -11.58
N VAL A 501 -5.46 -1.61 -10.88
CA VAL A 501 -6.90 -1.42 -10.65
C VAL A 501 -7.35 -0.08 -11.21
N GLY A 502 -8.37 -0.07 -12.07
CA GLY A 502 -8.89 1.13 -12.69
C GLY A 502 -9.50 2.10 -11.67
N GLU A 503 -10.46 1.64 -10.92
CA GLU A 503 -11.17 2.45 -9.92
C GLU A 503 -11.34 1.68 -8.60
N LEU A 504 -11.15 2.39 -7.50
CA LEU A 504 -11.62 1.96 -6.19
C LEU A 504 -12.99 2.59 -5.94
N THR A 505 -13.98 1.82 -5.54
CA THR A 505 -15.32 2.38 -5.32
C THR A 505 -15.31 3.36 -4.12
N PRO A 506 -16.25 4.32 -4.12
CA PRO A 506 -16.42 5.22 -2.98
C PRO A 506 -16.61 4.45 -1.66
N TYR A 507 -15.98 4.95 -0.59
CA TYR A 507 -16.07 4.38 0.76
C TYR A 507 -15.56 2.93 0.89
N SER A 508 -14.86 2.43 -0.12
CA SER A 508 -14.20 1.13 -0.03
C SER A 508 -12.91 1.20 0.76
N GLU A 509 -12.58 0.10 1.39
CA GLU A 509 -11.34 -0.11 2.13
C GLU A 509 -10.69 -1.39 1.64
N GLY A 510 -9.37 -1.46 1.65
CA GLY A 510 -8.64 -2.63 1.19
C GLY A 510 -7.15 -2.39 1.20
N SER A 511 -6.43 -3.31 0.59
CA SER A 511 -4.97 -3.19 0.58
C SER A 511 -4.32 -3.68 -0.71
N PHE A 512 -3.22 -3.01 -1.03
CA PHE A 512 -2.23 -3.48 -1.98
C PHE A 512 -0.92 -3.73 -1.25
N SER A 513 -0.28 -4.86 -1.51
CA SER A 513 1.03 -5.17 -0.98
C SER A 513 1.91 -5.86 -2.02
N LYS A 514 3.18 -5.41 -2.14
CA LYS A 514 4.16 -6.01 -3.07
C LYS A 514 3.63 -6.11 -4.50
N CYS A 515 2.97 -5.06 -4.97
CA CYS A 515 2.43 -5.01 -6.32
C CYS A 515 3.32 -4.12 -7.20
N GLU A 516 3.52 -4.56 -8.43
CA GLU A 516 4.35 -3.85 -9.40
C GLU A 516 3.61 -3.68 -10.74
N ASN A 517 3.63 -2.46 -11.27
CA ASN A 517 3.25 -2.17 -12.63
C ASN A 517 4.49 -1.87 -13.48
N GLN A 518 4.65 -2.59 -14.58
CA GLN A 518 5.68 -2.36 -15.61
C GLN A 518 5.05 -2.02 -16.96
N MET A 519 3.73 -1.94 -17.01
CA MET A 519 2.99 -1.63 -18.23
C MET A 519 3.10 -0.13 -18.53
N ASN A 520 3.47 0.21 -19.77
CA ASN A 520 3.38 1.57 -20.25
C ASN A 520 1.93 1.94 -20.53
N ILE A 521 1.51 3.09 -19.99
CA ILE A 521 0.17 3.64 -20.13
C ILE A 521 0.25 4.80 -21.11
N ASP A 522 -0.13 4.55 -22.37
CA ASP A 522 -0.15 5.57 -23.41
C ASP A 522 -1.59 6.00 -23.70
N MET A 523 -1.80 7.31 -23.60
CA MET A 523 -3.10 7.93 -23.73
C MET A 523 -3.06 9.07 -24.75
N PRO A 524 -3.09 8.75 -26.04
CA PRO A 524 -3.23 9.74 -27.10
C PRO A 524 -4.69 10.22 -27.17
N PHE A 525 -5.05 11.20 -26.34
CA PHE A 525 -6.42 11.58 -26.07
C PHE A 525 -7.19 12.32 -27.12
N PHE A 526 -8.51 12.05 -27.05
CA PHE A 526 -9.56 12.86 -27.63
C PHE A 526 -10.78 12.98 -26.71
N MET A 527 -10.59 13.37 -25.44
CA MET A 527 -11.70 13.30 -24.50
C MET A 527 -12.47 14.59 -24.29
N THR A 528 -13.76 14.41 -23.97
CA THR A 528 -14.71 15.44 -23.55
C THR A 528 -15.19 15.28 -22.11
N ALA A 529 -14.71 14.28 -21.36
CA ALA A 529 -15.10 14.09 -19.96
C ALA A 529 -14.22 14.92 -19.02
N SER A 530 -14.85 15.67 -18.12
CA SER A 530 -14.17 16.29 -16.99
C SER A 530 -13.84 15.24 -15.91
N ASN A 531 -12.77 15.48 -15.14
CA ASN A 531 -12.41 14.67 -13.99
C ASN A 531 -11.81 13.28 -14.28
N CYS A 532 -10.98 13.17 -15.32
CA CYS A 532 -10.24 11.94 -15.60
C CYS A 532 -9.15 11.71 -14.56
N GLU A 533 -9.06 10.49 -14.04
CA GLU A 533 -8.11 10.11 -12.99
C GLU A 533 -7.28 8.91 -13.44
N TYR A 534 -5.94 8.97 -13.23
CA TYR A 534 -5.02 7.94 -13.67
C TYR A 534 -3.95 7.65 -12.63
N GLY A 535 -3.54 6.38 -12.53
CA GLY A 535 -2.45 5.99 -11.63
C GLY A 535 -1.64 4.81 -12.15
N GLY A 536 -0.35 4.82 -11.86
CA GLY A 536 0.51 3.70 -12.23
C GLY A 536 0.08 2.38 -11.56
N ILE A 537 -0.53 2.43 -10.40
CA ILE A 537 -1.14 1.28 -9.72
C ILE A 537 -2.67 1.38 -9.81
N THR A 538 -3.25 2.48 -9.36
CA THR A 538 -4.70 2.68 -9.41
C THR A 538 -5.05 4.14 -9.64
N ALA A 539 -6.12 4.38 -10.42
CA ALA A 539 -6.68 5.73 -10.48
C ALA A 539 -7.27 6.17 -9.13
N GLY A 540 -7.71 5.21 -8.34
CA GLY A 540 -8.29 5.48 -7.03
C GLY A 540 -9.72 6.02 -7.11
N ASN A 541 -10.11 6.72 -6.07
CA ASN A 541 -11.36 7.47 -5.96
C ASN A 541 -11.25 8.47 -4.81
N SER A 542 -11.84 9.65 -4.96
CA SER A 542 -11.77 10.72 -3.96
C SER A 542 -12.29 10.34 -2.55
N LEU A 543 -13.09 9.30 -2.45
CA LEU A 543 -13.74 8.85 -1.21
C LEU A 543 -13.26 7.46 -0.75
N SER A 544 -12.19 6.91 -1.36
CA SER A 544 -11.62 5.62 -0.96
C SER A 544 -10.48 5.82 0.05
N ASN A 545 -10.33 4.87 0.97
CA ASN A 545 -9.30 4.87 2.00
C ASN A 545 -8.60 3.50 2.07
N TRP A 546 -7.51 3.36 1.36
CA TRP A 546 -6.82 2.08 1.19
C TRP A 546 -5.40 2.10 1.78
N THR A 547 -4.86 0.91 2.01
CA THR A 547 -3.46 0.73 2.40
C THR A 547 -2.62 0.28 1.20
N TYR A 548 -1.48 0.95 0.99
CA TYR A 548 -0.57 0.74 -0.13
C TYR A 548 0.83 0.47 0.40
N THR A 549 1.29 -0.77 0.34
CA THR A 549 2.58 -1.18 0.93
C THR A 549 3.48 -1.82 -0.11
N ASP A 550 4.74 -1.38 -0.17
CA ASP A 550 5.76 -1.95 -1.08
C ASP A 550 5.33 -1.95 -2.55
N LEU A 551 4.75 -0.84 -3.02
CA LEU A 551 4.29 -0.73 -4.40
C LEU A 551 5.34 -0.10 -5.29
N THR A 552 5.43 -0.59 -6.51
CA THR A 552 6.36 -0.08 -7.52
C THR A 552 5.64 0.16 -8.84
N ASN A 553 5.78 1.37 -9.38
CA ASN A 553 5.46 1.64 -10.78
C ASN A 553 6.76 1.85 -11.56
N ARG A 554 6.93 1.08 -12.64
CA ARG A 554 8.05 1.23 -13.61
C ARG A 554 7.57 1.61 -15.00
N GLY A 555 6.27 1.45 -15.26
CA GLY A 555 5.70 1.83 -16.54
C GLY A 555 5.59 3.35 -16.68
N ASP A 556 5.92 3.85 -17.85
CA ASP A 556 5.73 5.25 -18.20
C ASP A 556 4.23 5.55 -18.38
N ILE A 557 3.84 6.75 -18.01
CA ILE A 557 2.48 7.26 -18.28
C ILE A 557 2.60 8.46 -19.19
N THR A 558 2.16 8.29 -20.44
CA THR A 558 2.23 9.33 -21.45
C THR A 558 0.82 9.74 -21.88
N TRP A 559 0.64 11.02 -22.12
CA TRP A 559 -0.64 11.54 -22.65
C TRP A 559 -0.42 12.70 -23.60
N SER A 560 -1.30 12.79 -24.61
CA SER A 560 -1.28 13.90 -25.54
C SER A 560 -2.70 14.24 -25.97
N PHE A 561 -3.03 15.52 -25.97
CA PHE A 561 -4.30 16.02 -26.47
C PHE A 561 -4.13 16.38 -27.95
N LEU A 562 -4.16 15.40 -28.84
CA LEU A 562 -4.11 15.63 -30.28
C LEU A 562 -5.49 16.03 -30.79
N ASN A 563 -5.61 17.23 -31.40
CA ASN A 563 -6.80 17.70 -32.10
C ASN A 563 -8.08 17.95 -31.26
N ALA A 564 -8.00 18.27 -29.99
CA ALA A 564 -9.15 18.73 -29.25
C ALA A 564 -9.77 19.94 -29.95
N GLN A 565 -11.04 19.84 -30.38
CA GLN A 565 -11.79 20.97 -30.92
C GLN A 565 -11.90 22.06 -29.84
N LYS A 566 -11.96 23.32 -30.28
CA LYS A 566 -11.78 24.53 -29.50
C LYS A 566 -12.69 24.69 -28.27
N ASP A 567 -13.73 23.87 -28.15
CA ASP A 567 -14.82 24.05 -27.19
C ASP A 567 -14.93 22.96 -26.13
N ASN A 568 -14.00 21.99 -26.08
CA ASN A 568 -14.06 20.88 -25.15
C ASN A 568 -12.96 21.04 -24.06
N GLU A 569 -13.38 21.31 -22.82
CA GLU A 569 -12.55 21.38 -21.63
C GLU A 569 -12.18 20.00 -21.09
N SER A 570 -11.50 19.21 -21.92
CA SER A 570 -10.97 17.91 -21.47
C SER A 570 -9.66 18.11 -20.74
N TYR A 571 -9.54 17.54 -19.54
CA TYR A 571 -8.31 17.60 -18.77
C TYR A 571 -8.16 16.40 -17.83
N ILE A 572 -6.94 16.02 -17.56
CA ILE A 572 -6.63 15.09 -16.47
C ILE A 572 -6.91 15.83 -15.17
N TYR A 573 -7.78 15.27 -14.35
CA TYR A 573 -8.11 15.85 -13.05
C TYR A 573 -7.03 15.49 -12.02
N ALA A 574 -6.59 14.22 -11.99
CA ALA A 574 -5.51 13.77 -11.15
C ALA A 574 -4.73 12.60 -11.79
N LEU A 575 -3.41 12.66 -11.72
CA LEU A 575 -2.52 11.60 -12.19
C LEU A 575 -1.36 11.43 -11.22
N GLY A 576 -1.14 10.20 -10.78
CA GLY A 576 -0.01 9.84 -9.92
C GLY A 576 0.72 8.59 -10.41
N GLY A 577 2.02 8.53 -10.17
CA GLY A 577 2.80 7.35 -10.52
C GLY A 577 2.34 6.08 -9.77
N ILE A 578 1.69 6.22 -8.62
CA ILE A 578 1.09 5.12 -7.83
C ILE A 578 -0.41 5.32 -7.76
N LEU A 579 -0.88 6.40 -7.17
CA LEU A 579 -2.28 6.69 -6.91
C LEU A 579 -2.71 7.95 -7.65
N GLY A 580 -3.72 7.86 -8.51
CA GLY A 580 -4.28 9.02 -9.19
C GLY A 580 -4.95 9.95 -8.19
N ARG A 581 -5.96 9.45 -7.47
CA ARG A 581 -6.67 10.22 -6.45
C ARG A 581 -7.20 9.34 -5.33
N GLY A 582 -7.07 9.77 -4.09
CA GLY A 582 -7.61 9.04 -2.92
C GLY A 582 -6.90 9.39 -1.64
N TYR A 583 -7.46 8.88 -0.56
CA TYR A 583 -6.83 8.88 0.76
C TYR A 583 -6.20 7.53 1.07
N GLY A 584 -5.52 7.43 2.17
CA GLY A 584 -4.98 6.18 2.69
C GLY A 584 -3.55 6.27 3.18
N THR A 585 -3.02 5.11 3.50
CA THR A 585 -1.66 4.97 4.01
C THR A 585 -0.76 4.34 2.95
N LEU A 586 0.23 5.09 2.49
CA LEU A 586 1.24 4.64 1.54
C LEU A 586 2.57 4.41 2.27
N VAL A 587 3.10 3.21 2.20
CA VAL A 587 4.39 2.85 2.82
C VAL A 587 5.29 2.19 1.80
N ASN A 588 6.54 2.64 1.69
CA ASN A 588 7.53 2.09 0.77
C ASN A 588 7.11 2.11 -0.72
N CYS A 589 6.29 3.06 -1.13
CA CYS A 589 5.84 3.15 -2.52
C CYS A 589 6.85 3.89 -3.40
N ARG A 590 7.14 3.34 -4.60
CA ARG A 590 8.15 3.88 -5.51
C ARG A 590 7.61 4.04 -6.92
N ASN A 591 7.79 5.22 -7.47
CA ASN A 591 7.57 5.46 -8.89
C ASN A 591 8.91 5.64 -9.62
N TYR A 592 9.16 4.81 -10.63
CA TYR A 592 10.28 4.93 -11.56
C TYR A 592 9.82 5.36 -12.96
N GLY A 593 8.54 5.18 -13.25
CA GLY A 593 7.96 5.52 -14.54
C GLY A 593 7.93 7.03 -14.76
N LYS A 594 8.17 7.44 -15.99
CA LYS A 594 8.06 8.82 -16.44
C LYS A 594 6.57 9.23 -16.54
N LEU A 595 6.26 10.46 -16.13
CA LEU A 595 4.96 11.08 -16.34
C LEU A 595 5.12 12.21 -17.35
N GLU A 596 4.69 11.99 -18.59
CA GLU A 596 4.89 12.96 -19.67
C GLU A 596 3.60 13.28 -20.39
N GLY A 597 3.25 14.56 -20.39
CA GLY A 597 2.08 15.04 -21.09
C GLY A 597 2.26 16.31 -21.86
N ASN A 598 1.76 16.29 -23.09
CA ASN A 598 1.66 17.48 -23.94
C ASN A 598 0.24 18.04 -23.86
N ASP A 599 -0.02 18.85 -22.84
CA ASP A 599 -1.34 19.41 -22.58
C ASP A 599 -1.56 20.68 -23.40
N ARG A 600 -2.50 20.66 -24.30
CA ARG A 600 -3.07 21.88 -24.88
C ARG A 600 -4.02 22.57 -23.89
N TYR A 601 -4.56 21.79 -22.93
CA TYR A 601 -5.44 22.23 -21.86
C TYR A 601 -4.81 21.81 -20.52
N GLN A 602 -4.96 22.66 -19.50
CA GLN A 602 -4.29 22.47 -18.22
C GLN A 602 -4.86 21.28 -17.44
N SER A 603 -4.15 20.16 -17.39
CA SER A 603 -4.39 19.11 -16.39
C SER A 603 -4.31 19.71 -14.98
N ARG A 604 -5.00 19.13 -13.99
CA ARG A 604 -5.12 19.81 -12.70
C ARG A 604 -4.05 19.38 -11.69
N ARG A 605 -3.85 18.09 -11.47
CA ARG A 605 -3.04 17.57 -10.37
C ARG A 605 -2.14 16.45 -10.84
N ILE A 606 -0.86 16.69 -10.90
CA ILE A 606 0.12 15.69 -11.33
C ILE A 606 1.17 15.51 -10.22
N GLY A 607 1.34 14.29 -9.74
CA GLY A 607 2.34 13.96 -8.73
C GLY A 607 3.08 12.67 -9.03
N GLY A 608 4.37 12.62 -8.72
CA GLY A 608 5.20 11.45 -8.99
C GLY A 608 4.71 10.17 -8.29
N VAL A 609 4.07 10.31 -7.13
CA VAL A 609 3.47 9.20 -6.38
C VAL A 609 1.95 9.35 -6.30
N VAL A 610 1.45 10.49 -5.85
CA VAL A 610 0.02 10.76 -5.67
C VAL A 610 -0.37 11.98 -6.49
N GLY A 611 -1.34 11.85 -7.39
CA GLY A 611 -1.89 12.97 -8.16
C GLY A 611 -2.66 13.92 -7.26
N GLY A 612 -3.64 13.42 -6.52
CA GLY A 612 -4.39 14.19 -5.55
C GLY A 612 -4.94 13.37 -4.39
N SER A 613 -4.92 13.88 -3.18
CA SER A 613 -5.70 13.29 -2.12
C SER A 613 -7.16 13.72 -2.25
N GLY A 614 -8.06 12.86 -1.94
CA GLY A 614 -9.50 12.95 -1.80
C GLY A 614 -10.33 14.12 -2.35
N ASP A 615 -11.47 14.39 -1.72
CA ASP A 615 -12.35 15.49 -2.05
C ASP A 615 -12.35 16.57 -0.95
N ASN A 616 -12.53 17.82 -1.34
CA ASN A 616 -12.53 18.99 -0.45
C ASN A 616 -13.58 18.95 0.69
N ASN A 617 -14.59 18.10 0.57
CA ASN A 617 -15.73 18.11 1.49
C ASN A 617 -15.69 17.00 2.53
N ASP A 618 -14.87 15.98 2.34
CA ASP A 618 -14.77 14.86 3.29
C ASP A 618 -13.56 15.04 4.21
N LYS A 619 -13.83 15.44 5.45
CA LYS A 619 -12.81 15.63 6.48
C LYS A 619 -12.42 14.33 7.21
N GLN A 620 -13.05 13.21 6.85
CA GLN A 620 -12.94 11.97 7.60
C GLN A 620 -11.61 11.24 7.35
N TYR A 621 -10.98 11.45 6.18
CA TYR A 621 -9.80 10.71 5.76
C TYR A 621 -8.57 11.61 5.63
N SER A 622 -7.40 11.02 5.81
CA SER A 622 -6.11 11.68 5.68
C SER A 622 -5.19 10.91 4.73
N LEU A 623 -4.31 11.64 4.07
CA LEU A 623 -3.20 11.04 3.32
C LEU A 623 -2.01 10.85 4.28
N ARG A 624 -1.57 9.61 4.43
CA ARG A 624 -0.36 9.25 5.18
C ARG A 624 0.66 8.63 4.26
N MET A 625 1.85 9.17 4.23
CA MET A 625 2.93 8.64 3.39
C MET A 625 4.20 8.46 4.22
N ASP A 626 4.79 7.29 4.13
CA ASP A 626 6.07 6.99 4.78
C ASP A 626 7.01 6.27 3.81
N ASN A 627 8.24 6.76 3.72
CA ASN A 627 9.29 6.18 2.88
C ASN A 627 8.85 5.98 1.42
N CYS A 628 8.13 6.98 0.86
CA CYS A 628 7.69 6.96 -0.53
C CYS A 628 8.60 7.81 -1.41
N HIS A 629 8.91 7.30 -2.61
CA HIS A 629 9.91 7.91 -3.48
C HIS A 629 9.41 8.04 -4.92
N ASN A 630 9.69 9.18 -5.53
CA ASN A 630 9.58 9.37 -6.97
C ASN A 630 10.97 9.46 -7.60
N TYR A 631 11.27 8.57 -8.52
CA TYR A 631 12.47 8.59 -9.36
C TYR A 631 12.17 9.00 -10.80
N GLY A 632 10.90 8.87 -11.21
CA GLY A 632 10.47 9.19 -12.57
C GLY A 632 10.44 10.68 -12.84
N GLU A 633 10.82 11.06 -14.06
CA GLU A 633 10.70 12.43 -14.56
C GLU A 633 9.24 12.82 -14.74
N ILE A 634 8.90 14.06 -14.44
CA ILE A 634 7.56 14.63 -14.66
C ILE A 634 7.69 15.79 -15.63
N SER A 635 7.04 15.68 -16.79
CA SER A 635 7.00 16.74 -17.81
C SER A 635 5.53 17.04 -18.18
N THR A 636 5.01 18.17 -17.74
CA THR A 636 3.57 18.47 -17.89
C THR A 636 3.27 19.97 -17.88
N SER A 637 2.12 20.35 -18.42
CA SER A 637 1.56 21.71 -18.36
C SER A 637 0.40 21.82 -17.36
N SER A 638 0.40 21.04 -16.29
CA SER A 638 -0.72 20.98 -15.35
C SER A 638 -0.88 22.25 -14.50
N THR A 639 -2.05 22.39 -13.88
CA THR A 639 -2.32 23.49 -12.94
C THR A 639 -1.49 23.36 -11.67
N MET A 640 -1.28 22.13 -11.18
CA MET A 640 -0.54 21.82 -9.96
C MET A 640 0.32 20.58 -10.17
N THR A 641 1.62 20.77 -10.23
CA THR A 641 2.59 19.69 -10.40
C THR A 641 3.51 19.64 -9.19
N GLY A 642 3.63 18.45 -8.60
CA GLY A 642 4.60 18.19 -7.54
C GLY A 642 5.41 16.94 -7.83
N GLY A 643 6.68 16.93 -7.47
CA GLY A 643 7.55 15.79 -7.67
C GLY A 643 7.07 14.51 -6.96
N LEU A 644 6.38 14.66 -5.84
CA LEU A 644 5.78 13.54 -5.11
C LEU A 644 4.25 13.60 -5.11
N ILE A 645 3.68 14.75 -4.81
CA ILE A 645 2.23 14.93 -4.67
C ILE A 645 1.78 16.12 -5.54
N GLY A 646 0.80 15.92 -6.42
CA GLY A 646 0.23 17.00 -7.20
C GLY A 646 -0.54 17.98 -6.32
N MET A 647 -1.47 17.47 -5.52
CA MET A 647 -2.27 18.28 -4.60
C MET A 647 -2.71 17.47 -3.38
N ALA A 648 -2.40 17.96 -2.19
CA ALA A 648 -3.01 17.47 -0.97
C ALA A 648 -4.28 18.28 -0.69
N GLU A 649 -5.42 17.61 -0.70
CA GLU A 649 -6.74 18.21 -0.42
C GLU A 649 -6.97 18.40 1.08
N LYS A 650 -8.09 19.01 1.44
CA LYS A 650 -8.49 19.16 2.84
C LYS A 650 -8.78 17.78 3.45
N GLY A 651 -7.82 17.23 4.19
CA GLY A 651 -7.99 16.08 5.06
C GLY A 651 -7.96 16.52 6.53
N GLU A 652 -8.14 15.58 7.45
CA GLU A 652 -8.01 15.89 8.88
C GLU A 652 -6.59 16.33 9.20
N ASP A 653 -5.60 15.46 8.94
CA ASP A 653 -4.18 15.72 9.17
C ASP A 653 -3.35 14.87 8.20
N ASN A 654 -2.96 15.45 7.06
CA ASN A 654 -2.07 14.76 6.15
C ASN A 654 -0.66 14.69 6.75
N LEU A 655 -0.07 13.49 6.79
CA LEU A 655 1.28 13.27 7.29
C LEU A 655 2.15 12.63 6.20
N ILE A 656 3.19 13.33 5.80
CA ILE A 656 4.16 12.87 4.81
C ILE A 656 5.54 12.85 5.48
N GLN A 657 6.14 11.68 5.60
CA GLN A 657 7.42 11.56 6.28
C GLN A 657 8.40 10.67 5.52
N ASN A 658 9.70 10.97 5.66
CA ASN A 658 10.80 10.18 5.08
C ASN A 658 10.68 10.01 3.57
N CYS A 659 10.02 10.93 2.88
CA CYS A 659 9.71 10.83 1.46
C CYS A 659 10.68 11.65 0.62
N THR A 660 10.98 11.17 -0.60
CA THR A 660 11.94 11.84 -1.48
C THR A 660 11.43 11.92 -2.91
N ASN A 661 11.62 13.09 -3.54
CA ASN A 661 11.58 13.22 -4.99
C ASN A 661 13.01 13.26 -5.54
N GLU A 662 13.36 12.30 -6.38
CA GLU A 662 14.62 12.23 -7.13
C GLU A 662 14.42 12.63 -8.60
N GLY A 663 13.18 12.50 -9.10
CA GLY A 663 12.82 12.76 -10.49
C GLY A 663 12.76 14.26 -10.79
N ASN A 664 13.20 14.65 -11.99
CA ASN A 664 13.06 16.01 -12.46
C ASN A 664 11.59 16.38 -12.66
N VAL A 665 11.24 17.61 -12.35
CA VAL A 665 9.89 18.15 -12.53
C VAL A 665 9.99 19.35 -13.47
N MET A 666 9.37 19.23 -14.64
CA MET A 666 9.48 20.25 -15.67
C MET A 666 8.16 20.59 -16.33
N THR A 667 8.08 21.80 -16.89
CA THR A 667 6.96 22.17 -17.77
C THR A 667 7.15 21.54 -19.15
N ALA A 668 6.07 21.04 -19.76
CA ALA A 668 6.12 20.44 -21.09
C ALA A 668 6.56 21.41 -22.16
N LYS A 669 7.37 20.96 -23.15
CA LYS A 669 7.97 21.82 -24.20
C LYS A 669 6.98 22.51 -25.11
N ASN A 670 5.81 21.92 -25.35
CA ASN A 670 4.82 22.38 -26.34
C ASN A 670 3.43 22.67 -25.72
N GLY A 671 3.30 22.66 -24.41
CA GLY A 671 2.05 22.89 -23.69
C GLY A 671 1.85 24.37 -23.33
N LYS A 672 0.69 24.69 -22.75
CA LYS A 672 0.55 25.92 -21.97
C LYS A 672 1.43 25.81 -20.72
N ASP A 673 1.98 26.95 -20.30
CA ASP A 673 2.81 26.98 -19.11
C ASP A 673 2.06 26.44 -17.88
N ALA A 674 2.71 25.56 -17.12
CA ALA A 674 2.16 25.05 -15.87
C ALA A 674 1.86 26.21 -14.91
N ASN A 675 0.70 26.19 -14.24
CA ASN A 675 0.37 27.26 -13.30
C ASN A 675 1.27 27.24 -12.06
N THR A 676 1.47 26.04 -11.48
CA THR A 676 2.28 25.81 -10.30
C THR A 676 3.13 24.56 -10.49
N ILE A 677 4.42 24.68 -10.23
CA ILE A 677 5.37 23.58 -10.28
C ILE A 677 6.20 23.54 -9.00
N ALA A 678 6.36 22.37 -8.44
CA ALA A 678 7.14 22.20 -7.22
C ALA A 678 7.94 20.88 -7.22
N GLY A 679 9.08 20.92 -6.55
CA GLY A 679 9.94 19.75 -6.44
C GLY A 679 9.31 18.63 -5.62
N PHE A 680 8.37 18.93 -4.72
CA PHE A 680 7.78 17.94 -3.84
C PHE A 680 6.25 17.92 -3.92
N MET A 681 5.57 19.02 -3.60
CA MET A 681 4.11 19.11 -3.59
C MET A 681 3.60 20.33 -4.36
N GLY A 682 2.73 20.13 -5.33
CA GLY A 682 2.16 21.21 -6.14
C GLY A 682 1.29 22.15 -5.32
N ALA A 683 0.34 21.62 -4.56
CA ALA A 683 -0.49 22.40 -3.64
C ALA A 683 -0.84 21.66 -2.35
N ALA A 684 -0.95 22.40 -1.25
CA ALA A 684 -1.25 21.90 0.10
C ALA A 684 -2.49 22.58 0.67
N TYR A 685 -3.66 21.96 0.52
CA TYR A 685 -4.90 22.37 1.17
C TYR A 685 -5.04 21.72 2.55
N GLY A 686 -5.81 22.33 3.45
CA GLY A 686 -6.04 21.81 4.80
C GLY A 686 -4.77 21.78 5.65
N LYS A 687 -4.64 20.81 6.53
CA LYS A 687 -3.50 20.67 7.43
C LYS A 687 -2.54 19.59 6.90
N ASN A 688 -1.31 19.96 6.68
CA ASN A 688 -0.27 19.10 6.12
C ASN A 688 1.00 19.17 6.98
N THR A 689 1.53 18.03 7.36
CA THR A 689 2.78 17.89 8.08
C THR A 689 3.78 17.10 7.25
N LEU A 690 4.93 17.72 6.97
CA LEU A 690 6.04 17.09 6.25
C LEU A 690 7.24 16.94 7.21
N VAL A 691 7.78 15.74 7.32
CA VAL A 691 8.93 15.45 8.19
C VAL A 691 9.99 14.67 7.40
N ASN A 692 11.24 15.10 7.47
CA ASN A 692 12.38 14.44 6.80
C ASN A 692 12.16 14.27 5.28
N CYS A 693 11.49 15.20 4.63
CA CYS A 693 11.18 15.12 3.20
C CYS A 693 12.21 15.87 2.38
N VAL A 694 12.60 15.28 1.24
CA VAL A 694 13.67 15.86 0.40
C VAL A 694 13.25 15.91 -1.06
N ASN A 695 13.45 17.05 -1.72
CA ASN A 695 13.49 17.14 -3.16
C ASN A 695 14.95 17.18 -3.64
N ARG A 696 15.35 16.24 -4.50
CA ARG A 696 16.65 16.22 -5.20
C ARG A 696 16.50 16.43 -6.70
N GLY A 697 15.30 16.21 -7.23
CA GLY A 697 15.03 16.44 -8.63
C GLY A 697 15.08 17.92 -9.01
N THR A 698 15.53 18.20 -10.22
CA THR A 698 15.54 19.56 -10.77
C THR A 698 14.11 20.02 -11.05
N VAL A 699 13.78 21.25 -10.65
CA VAL A 699 12.53 21.91 -11.02
C VAL A 699 12.83 22.90 -12.14
N SER A 700 12.20 22.76 -13.32
CA SER A 700 12.58 23.56 -14.48
C SER A 700 11.41 23.88 -15.42
N GLY A 701 11.64 24.84 -16.31
CA GLY A 701 10.70 25.24 -17.36
C GLY A 701 10.13 26.63 -17.18
N ASN A 702 8.89 26.83 -17.64
CA ASN A 702 8.23 28.16 -17.64
C ASN A 702 6.94 28.10 -16.80
N PRO A 703 7.01 28.24 -15.47
CA PRO A 703 5.80 28.28 -14.66
C PRO A 703 5.04 29.58 -14.91
N ARG A 704 3.73 29.51 -15.02
CA ARG A 704 2.89 30.68 -15.26
C ARG A 704 2.74 31.58 -14.03
N TYR A 705 2.65 30.96 -12.84
CA TYR A 705 2.39 31.68 -11.60
C TYR A 705 3.40 31.37 -10.49
N ARG A 706 3.74 30.10 -10.27
CA ARG A 706 4.48 29.70 -9.07
C ARG A 706 5.46 28.57 -9.35
N ALA A 707 6.63 28.67 -8.73
CA ALA A 707 7.60 27.58 -8.66
C ALA A 707 8.22 27.49 -7.26
N ALA A 708 8.30 26.31 -6.70
CA ALA A 708 8.91 26.12 -5.38
C ALA A 708 9.74 24.84 -5.30
N GLY A 709 10.73 24.87 -4.42
CA GLY A 709 11.57 23.70 -4.17
C GLY A 709 10.79 22.57 -3.46
N LEU A 710 9.88 22.90 -2.54
CA LEU A 710 9.06 21.92 -1.83
C LEU A 710 7.56 22.09 -2.13
N ILE A 711 6.92 23.21 -1.78
CA ILE A 711 5.47 23.35 -1.91
C ILE A 711 5.14 24.59 -2.75
N GLY A 712 4.53 24.36 -3.89
CA GLY A 712 4.25 25.41 -4.88
C GLY A 712 3.11 26.33 -4.50
N ASN A 713 2.13 25.83 -3.75
CA ASN A 713 0.98 26.64 -3.33
C ASN A 713 0.40 26.17 -2.00
N ILE A 714 0.23 27.09 -1.07
CA ILE A 714 -0.54 26.90 0.16
C ILE A 714 -1.73 27.87 0.08
N PRO A 715 -2.92 27.38 -0.36
CA PRO A 715 -4.08 28.26 -0.56
C PRO A 715 -4.69 28.71 0.75
N GLY A 716 -5.60 29.68 0.67
CA GLY A 716 -6.27 30.24 1.85
C GLY A 716 -6.90 29.21 2.76
N GLY A 717 -6.58 29.30 4.06
CA GLY A 717 -6.97 28.33 5.09
C GLY A 717 -6.08 27.08 5.14
N GLY A 718 -5.10 26.93 4.24
CA GLY A 718 -4.11 25.85 4.30
C GLY A 718 -3.12 26.08 5.46
N THR A 719 -2.77 25.01 6.16
CA THR A 719 -1.75 25.04 7.21
C THR A 719 -0.70 23.97 6.90
N VAL A 720 0.57 24.38 6.90
CA VAL A 720 1.67 23.46 6.62
C VAL A 720 2.72 23.54 7.73
N THR A 721 3.12 22.38 8.22
CA THR A 721 4.30 22.24 9.08
C THR A 721 5.37 21.45 8.33
N ILE A 722 6.54 22.02 8.14
CA ILE A 722 7.70 21.32 7.56
C ILE A 722 8.82 21.24 8.61
N THR A 723 9.31 20.04 8.83
CA THR A 723 10.39 19.79 9.80
C THR A 723 11.47 18.92 9.16
N ASN A 724 12.71 19.37 9.21
CA ASN A 724 13.86 18.68 8.63
C ASN A 724 13.65 18.33 7.13
N CYS A 725 13.02 19.25 6.39
CA CYS A 725 12.77 19.09 4.97
C CYS A 725 13.77 19.89 4.14
N ARG A 726 14.15 19.37 2.97
CA ARG A 726 15.18 20.02 2.14
C ARG A 726 14.78 20.04 0.68
N ASN A 727 15.06 21.17 0.03
CA ASN A 727 15.22 21.21 -1.42
C ASN A 727 16.72 21.20 -1.74
N GLU A 728 17.20 20.11 -2.29
CA GLU A 728 18.58 19.92 -2.76
C GLU A 728 18.66 20.04 -4.29
N GLY A 729 17.50 19.91 -4.97
CA GLY A 729 17.39 20.00 -6.41
C GLY A 729 17.55 21.42 -6.94
N ALA A 730 18.18 21.55 -8.09
CA ALA A 730 18.30 22.84 -8.78
C ALA A 730 16.93 23.33 -9.28
N MET A 731 16.76 24.64 -9.34
CA MET A 731 15.58 25.30 -9.86
C MET A 731 15.96 26.15 -11.07
N ASN A 732 15.59 25.72 -12.29
CA ASN A 732 16.04 26.35 -13.54
C ASN A 732 14.82 26.82 -14.35
N PHE A 733 14.67 28.13 -14.50
CA PHE A 733 13.54 28.71 -15.22
C PHE A 733 13.98 29.60 -16.36
N LYS A 734 13.20 29.55 -17.46
CA LYS A 734 13.39 30.38 -18.62
C LYS A 734 12.08 31.05 -18.96
N ASP A 735 12.08 32.37 -18.94
CA ASP A 735 10.93 33.14 -19.37
C ASP A 735 10.84 33.24 -20.90
N THR A 736 9.77 32.69 -21.45
CA THR A 736 9.43 32.87 -22.85
C THR A 736 8.15 33.70 -23.04
N ASN A 737 7.49 34.14 -21.96
CA ASN A 737 6.22 34.85 -22.03
C ASN A 737 6.40 36.36 -21.89
N SER A 738 6.08 37.06 -22.95
CA SER A 738 6.14 38.53 -23.09
C SER A 738 4.99 39.31 -22.44
N GLY A 739 4.29 38.75 -21.43
CA GLY A 739 3.20 39.55 -20.93
C GLY A 739 2.38 39.07 -19.74
N LYS A 740 2.34 39.86 -18.74
CA LYS A 740 1.32 40.19 -17.75
C LYS A 740 1.35 39.56 -16.38
N LEU A 741 2.03 38.46 -16.10
CA LEU A 741 2.15 37.92 -14.73
C LEU A 741 3.59 37.51 -14.48
N PHE A 742 4.14 37.90 -13.35
CA PHE A 742 5.49 37.49 -12.93
C PHE A 742 5.38 36.24 -12.10
N PRO A 743 6.01 35.12 -12.48
CA PRO A 743 6.01 33.94 -11.63
C PRO A 743 6.77 34.19 -10.33
N LEU A 744 6.24 33.63 -9.26
CA LEU A 744 6.86 33.64 -7.94
C LEU A 744 7.77 32.41 -7.81
N VAL A 745 8.98 32.60 -7.36
CA VAL A 745 9.96 31.50 -7.17
C VAL A 745 10.45 31.47 -5.74
N ALA A 746 10.09 30.42 -5.00
CA ALA A 746 10.52 30.22 -3.62
C ALA A 746 11.42 28.99 -3.48
N GLY A 747 12.47 29.07 -2.68
CA GLY A 747 13.33 27.94 -2.39
C GLY A 747 12.60 26.79 -1.71
N LEU A 748 11.62 27.07 -0.85
CA LEU A 748 10.83 26.05 -0.16
C LEU A 748 9.34 26.14 -0.47
N ILE A 749 8.63 27.18 -0.05
CA ILE A 749 7.16 27.23 -0.07
C ILE A 749 6.59 28.57 -0.55
N ILE A 750 5.36 28.53 -1.09
CA ILE A 750 4.59 29.71 -1.46
C ILE A 750 3.22 29.68 -0.78
N LEU A 751 2.88 30.77 -0.05
CA LEU A 751 1.57 31.00 0.56
C LEU A 751 0.74 31.92 -0.34
N GLU A 752 -0.53 31.57 -0.57
CA GLU A 752 -1.38 32.28 -1.53
C GLU A 752 -2.23 33.42 -0.91
N LYS A 753 -2.66 33.29 0.34
CA LYS A 753 -3.62 34.20 0.97
C LYS A 753 -3.31 34.45 2.44
N GLU A 754 -3.82 35.55 2.95
CA GLU A 754 -3.63 36.03 4.34
C GLU A 754 -3.96 35.00 5.42
N ASN A 755 -4.89 34.05 5.17
CA ASN A 755 -5.25 33.02 6.15
C ASN A 755 -4.49 31.69 5.96
N SER A 756 -3.51 31.64 5.06
CA SER A 756 -2.59 30.51 4.93
C SER A 756 -1.54 30.57 6.04
N LYS A 757 -1.13 29.42 6.58
CA LYS A 757 -0.15 29.37 7.67
C LYS A 757 0.96 28.38 7.36
N ALA A 758 2.16 28.67 7.80
CA ALA A 758 3.29 27.76 7.72
C ALA A 758 4.14 27.77 8.97
N VAL A 759 4.60 26.59 9.39
CA VAL A 759 5.63 26.41 10.41
C VAL A 759 6.82 25.72 9.75
N ILE A 760 7.98 26.34 9.79
CA ILE A 760 9.21 25.86 9.15
C ILE A 760 10.25 25.61 10.23
N ARG A 761 10.70 24.36 10.38
CA ARG A 761 11.71 23.96 11.36
C ARG A 761 12.83 23.18 10.68
N THR A 762 14.09 23.49 11.01
CA THR A 762 15.29 22.75 10.53
C THR A 762 15.30 22.46 9.03
N SER A 763 14.60 23.26 8.24
CA SER A 763 14.37 23.03 6.82
C SER A 763 15.14 24.01 5.96
N ALA A 764 15.69 23.57 4.83
CA ALA A 764 16.57 24.38 4.01
C ALA A 764 16.38 24.19 2.51
N ASN A 765 16.64 25.23 1.72
CA ASN A 765 16.93 25.13 0.30
C ASN A 765 18.45 25.21 0.08
N THR A 766 19.04 24.14 -0.43
CA THR A 766 20.46 24.11 -0.81
C THR A 766 20.63 24.04 -2.33
N GLY A 767 19.54 23.84 -3.07
CA GLY A 767 19.54 23.83 -4.53
C GLY A 767 19.74 25.25 -5.10
N ALA A 768 20.50 25.34 -6.18
CA ALA A 768 20.70 26.59 -6.91
C ALA A 768 19.41 27.03 -7.61
N ILE A 769 19.13 28.32 -7.60
CA ILE A 769 18.04 28.91 -8.37
C ILE A 769 18.65 29.71 -9.53
N THR A 770 18.37 29.28 -10.76
CA THR A 770 18.85 29.92 -11.99
C THR A 770 17.67 30.45 -12.78
N LEU A 771 17.74 31.71 -13.18
CA LEU A 771 16.76 32.34 -14.04
C LEU A 771 17.43 32.88 -15.30
N THR A 772 16.94 32.48 -16.45
CA THR A 772 17.32 33.04 -17.76
C THR A 772 16.15 33.82 -18.30
N THR A 773 16.12 35.13 -18.02
CA THR A 773 14.96 35.95 -18.37
C THR A 773 15.30 37.46 -18.55
N ALA A 774 14.52 38.10 -19.42
CA ALA A 774 14.45 39.56 -19.52
C ALA A 774 13.41 40.17 -18.57
N SER A 775 12.58 39.35 -17.89
CA SER A 775 11.48 39.78 -17.03
C SER A 775 11.90 39.84 -15.56
N GLU A 776 11.20 40.65 -14.75
CA GLU A 776 11.40 40.66 -13.31
C GLU A 776 10.62 39.51 -12.64
N TYR A 777 11.32 38.66 -11.90
CA TYR A 777 10.77 37.63 -11.04
C TYR A 777 10.86 38.03 -9.59
N VAL A 778 9.86 37.65 -8.80
CA VAL A 778 9.99 37.69 -7.34
C VAL A 778 10.59 36.36 -6.87
N ILE A 779 11.81 36.44 -6.36
CA ILE A 779 12.56 35.29 -5.92
C ILE A 779 12.84 35.42 -4.43
N GLN A 780 12.49 34.40 -3.67
CA GLN A 780 12.82 34.35 -2.25
C GLN A 780 13.45 33.00 -1.88
N PRO A 781 14.38 33.02 -0.95
CA PRO A 781 15.14 31.84 -0.56
C PRO A 781 14.32 30.77 0.12
N VAL A 782 13.40 31.13 0.97
CA VAL A 782 12.67 30.21 1.83
C VAL A 782 11.21 30.16 1.42
N TYR A 783 10.53 31.27 1.51
CA TYR A 783 9.11 31.35 1.23
C TYR A 783 8.73 32.65 0.56
N ILE A 784 7.56 32.62 -0.12
CA ILE A 784 6.87 33.80 -0.62
C ILE A 784 5.45 33.79 -0.06
N PHE A 785 4.98 34.97 0.37
CA PHE A 785 3.58 35.25 0.59
C PHE A 785 3.05 36.03 -0.63
N GLN A 786 2.00 35.53 -1.27
CA GLN A 786 1.42 36.13 -2.45
C GLN A 786 0.26 37.05 -2.05
N PRO A 787 0.35 38.36 -2.28
CA PRO A 787 -0.76 39.27 -2.05
C PRO A 787 -1.94 39.03 -3.01
N PRO A 788 -3.14 39.60 -2.74
CA PRO A 788 -4.28 39.53 -3.65
C PRO A 788 -3.95 39.97 -5.08
N TYR A 789 -4.62 39.40 -6.06
CA TYR A 789 -4.31 39.39 -7.50
C TYR A 789 -4.19 40.73 -8.22
N ASP A 790 -4.38 41.88 -7.58
CA ASP A 790 -4.52 43.19 -8.21
C ASP A 790 -3.24 44.00 -8.28
N GLY A 791 -2.11 43.50 -7.80
CA GLY A 791 -0.83 44.23 -7.80
C GLY A 791 0.39 43.37 -8.03
N LYS A 792 1.50 44.00 -8.48
CA LYS A 792 2.83 43.40 -8.39
C LYS A 792 3.06 43.05 -6.90
N PRO A 793 3.48 41.84 -6.55
CA PRO A 793 3.89 41.56 -5.19
C PRO A 793 5.06 42.50 -4.85
N ASP A 794 4.86 43.36 -3.86
CA ASP A 794 5.95 44.18 -3.38
C ASP A 794 6.99 43.28 -2.73
N ALA A 795 8.26 43.46 -3.04
CA ALA A 795 9.33 42.63 -2.50
C ALA A 795 9.40 42.66 -0.94
N GLN A 796 8.75 43.68 -0.34
CA GLN A 796 8.61 43.84 1.11
C GLN A 796 7.54 42.98 1.74
N ASP A 797 6.48 42.56 1.01
CA ASP A 797 5.41 41.69 1.54
C ASP A 797 5.86 40.23 1.75
N THR A 798 7.10 39.93 1.42
CA THR A 798 7.64 38.57 1.45
C THR A 798 8.51 38.25 2.67
N VAL A 799 8.79 39.22 3.55
CA VAL A 799 9.90 39.08 4.50
C VAL A 799 9.48 38.79 5.94
N ASP A 800 8.36 39.27 6.43
CA ASP A 800 7.87 38.95 7.77
C ASP A 800 6.33 38.85 7.80
N CYS A 801 5.82 37.67 7.74
CA CYS A 801 4.40 37.42 7.83
C CYS A 801 4.10 36.73 9.18
N ASP A 802 3.19 37.30 9.98
CA ASP A 802 2.69 36.75 11.25
C ASP A 802 2.10 35.32 11.09
N GLN A 803 1.96 34.86 9.85
CA GLN A 803 1.43 33.56 9.49
C GLN A 803 2.52 32.49 9.32
N ILE A 804 3.80 32.87 9.43
CA ILE A 804 4.92 31.95 9.31
C ILE A 804 5.72 31.94 10.59
N THR A 805 5.78 30.78 11.21
CA THR A 805 6.72 30.52 12.30
C THR A 805 7.90 29.72 11.76
N LYS A 806 9.10 30.26 11.87
CA LYS A 806 10.34 29.54 11.53
C LYS A 806 11.27 29.53 12.74
N ASP A 807 12.05 28.48 12.91
CA ASP A 807 13.15 28.48 13.85
C ASP A 807 14.45 28.99 13.20
N GLU A 808 15.43 29.38 14.02
CA GLU A 808 16.71 29.90 13.55
C GLU A 808 17.54 28.86 12.74
N SER A 809 17.20 27.60 12.84
CA SER A 809 17.86 26.51 12.10
C SER A 809 17.33 26.32 10.68
N ALA A 810 16.26 27.01 10.32
CA ALA A 810 15.75 27.05 8.94
C ALA A 810 16.69 27.92 8.05
N ALA A 811 17.99 27.65 8.10
CA ALA A 811 19.01 28.35 7.34
C ALA A 811 18.95 27.92 5.87
N THR A 812 19.14 28.89 4.99
CA THR A 812 19.13 28.67 3.55
C THR A 812 20.41 29.17 2.93
N LYS A 813 21.08 28.31 2.20
CA LYS A 813 22.08 28.72 1.21
C LYS A 813 21.40 28.87 -0.14
N ILE A 814 21.40 30.08 -0.69
CA ILE A 814 20.94 30.31 -2.04
C ILE A 814 22.09 30.86 -2.87
N THR A 815 22.22 30.29 -4.04
CA THR A 815 22.93 30.90 -5.13
C THR A 815 21.91 31.23 -6.20
N VAL A 816 21.58 32.50 -6.36
CA VAL A 816 20.80 33.00 -7.50
C VAL A 816 21.77 33.40 -8.58
N ILE A 817 21.71 32.74 -9.71
CA ILE A 817 22.47 33.10 -10.91
C ILE A 817 21.48 33.74 -11.86
N LYS A 818 21.62 35.05 -12.14
CA LYS A 818 20.91 35.73 -13.22
C LYS A 818 21.82 35.73 -14.42
N GLU A 819 21.41 35.11 -15.52
CA GLU A 819 22.06 35.26 -16.83
C GLU A 819 21.43 36.39 -17.61
#